data_c70f43b077294527bd55de546eb446c7
#
_entry.id   c70f43b077294527bd55de546eb446c7
#
_cell.length_a   1.000
_cell.length_b   1.000
_cell.length_c   1.000
_cell.angle_alpha   90.00
_cell.angle_beta   90.00
_cell.angle_gamma   90.00
#
_symmetry.space_group_name_H-M   'P 1'
#
loop_
_entity.id
_entity.type
_entity.pdbx_description
1 polymer ?
#
loop_
_entity_poly.entity_id
_entity_poly.type
_entity_poly.pdbx_seq_one_letter_code
_entity_poly.pdbx_strand_id
1 'polypeptide(L)'
;MRKLILAILLIGSGLELSAQKDTSNSLKDVVVYANKFPTLSKNIIQTIGVITDKNLIQYQSTTADILTASGQVFVQKSQQGGGSPVIRGFEASRILLLVDGVRMNSAIFRSGHLQNIITVDNMSLDRVEVNYGPSSTMYGSDALGGVINLFTKAPQLHNSKKWKTNGNMIYRYASGQNENRQHIDFNIANHKWAFVSSFTNSRFGDLRQGNKRLAAYPDFGKRLFYVSTENGVDVIKDNRANVNIQKNTEYDQIDFLQKILYKPSANTEHLLNFQLSNSSNINRYDRLSESSKGVPVFAEWYYGPQLRNMISYKLNKTQLKGYFQELTINANYQHLEESRITRRFQSNNKDTRLEKVDIFGLVADFLHTDKNGEIHIGVESYYNIVQSTANRTNTSSLAKTPIPTRYSDGPTNMSYQAVYVQQTKYLHPKWVLNDGLRLNFVQLNAQFKDTALVHLPFTEAKQNNTALTGNIGIAYNGDKGIRSTFGISSGFRAPNVDDLTKVFDTRTGYVLVLNKNLKPEYTYNAEWTISKSSSLYSLGASVFYTLFNNALVVDKFTWNGKSAILYQGVLSDVYATQNKAKANLYGFNVNGRLRIMQGTELNATYTYTKGNYIDQSKRMPLDHIPPAYGRFGLKHNNKVWNAEIFSVFNSWKRIADYNLNGEDNEIYATKDGMPSWMTLNFNAQFIPTQDLTIGFGVENITDLNYRHFASGISAVGRNYLLSCKVNF
;
A
#
# COMPACT_ATOMS: atom_id res chain seq x y z
N MET A 1 8.30 -9.98 30.73
CA MET A 1 6.91 -10.16 30.26
C MET A 1 5.94 -10.73 31.32
N ARG A 2 6.22 -11.82 32.03
CA ARG A 2 5.29 -12.37 33.08
C ARG A 2 4.93 -11.39 34.19
N LYS A 3 5.86 -10.57 34.69
CA LYS A 3 5.61 -9.59 35.75
C LYS A 3 4.80 -8.35 35.33
N LEU A 4 4.77 -8.01 34.02
CA LEU A 4 3.99 -6.90 33.49
C LEU A 4 2.51 -7.28 33.27
N ILE A 5 2.25 -8.55 32.92
CA ILE A 5 0.89 -9.10 32.75
C ILE A 5 0.19 -9.22 34.12
N LEU A 6 0.92 -9.56 35.16
CA LEU A 6 0.38 -9.65 36.52
C LEU A 6 0.01 -8.27 37.11
N ALA A 7 0.75 -7.21 36.74
CA ALA A 7 0.44 -5.84 37.17
C ALA A 7 -0.84 -5.29 36.53
N ILE A 8 -1.15 -5.70 35.30
CA ILE A 8 -2.37 -5.28 34.58
C ILE A 8 -3.61 -6.01 35.12
N LEU A 9 -3.46 -7.24 35.63
CA LEU A 9 -4.55 -8.03 36.23
C LEU A 9 -4.90 -7.58 37.67
N LEU A 10 -3.99 -6.94 38.37
CA LEU A 10 -4.20 -6.47 39.76
C LEU A 10 -4.83 -5.06 39.86
N ILE A 11 -4.87 -4.29 38.76
CA ILE A 11 -5.55 -2.97 38.71
C ILE A 11 -7.06 -3.12 38.45
N GLY A 12 -7.52 -4.32 38.05
CA GLY A 12 -8.93 -4.59 37.70
C GLY A 12 -9.91 -4.82 38.86
N SER A 13 -9.46 -4.84 40.12
CA SER A 13 -10.30 -5.24 41.26
C SER A 13 -10.66 -4.15 42.27
N GLY A 14 -10.55 -2.88 41.91
CA GLY A 14 -10.77 -1.80 42.87
C GLY A 14 -11.38 -0.48 42.40
N LEU A 15 -12.01 -0.43 41.22
CA LEU A 15 -12.67 0.77 40.72
C LEU A 15 -14.18 0.53 40.58
N GLU A 16 -14.96 0.89 41.60
CA GLU A 16 -16.39 1.15 41.43
C GLU A 16 -16.55 2.39 40.56
N LEU A 17 -16.79 2.17 39.25
CA LEU A 17 -17.07 3.23 38.27
C LEU A 17 -18.51 3.72 38.48
N SER A 18 -18.68 4.88 39.10
CA SER A 18 -19.95 5.62 39.07
C SER A 18 -20.28 5.97 37.62
N ALA A 19 -21.12 5.16 37.00
CA ALA A 19 -21.61 5.37 35.63
C ALA A 19 -22.59 6.57 35.64
N GLN A 20 -22.10 7.74 35.27
CA GLN A 20 -22.95 8.85 34.93
C GLN A 20 -23.72 8.48 33.65
N LYS A 21 -25.07 8.48 33.75
CA LYS A 21 -25.96 8.25 32.60
C LYS A 21 -25.73 9.32 31.54
N ASP A 22 -24.93 9.04 30.57
CA ASP A 22 -24.80 9.87 29.37
C ASP A 22 -25.91 9.49 28.39
N THR A 23 -26.74 10.45 28.02
CA THR A 23 -27.82 10.31 27.06
C THR A 23 -27.23 9.86 25.73
N SER A 24 -27.61 8.69 25.30
CA SER A 24 -27.35 7.98 24.05
C SER A 24 -26.87 8.84 22.88
N ASN A 25 -25.58 9.00 22.73
CA ASN A 25 -25.00 9.11 21.40
C ASN A 25 -24.92 7.69 20.86
N SER A 26 -25.89 7.25 20.10
CA SER A 26 -25.79 6.05 19.28
C SER A 26 -24.47 6.15 18.50
N LEU A 27 -23.64 5.11 18.60
CA LEU A 27 -22.45 4.99 17.75
C LEU A 27 -22.91 5.29 16.32
N LYS A 28 -22.44 6.38 15.72
CA LYS A 28 -22.76 6.68 14.31
C LYS A 28 -22.31 5.50 13.51
N ASP A 29 -23.25 4.87 12.81
CA ASP A 29 -22.94 3.77 11.89
C ASP A 29 -21.85 4.25 10.92
N VAL A 30 -20.72 3.54 10.89
CA VAL A 30 -19.61 3.89 10.01
C VAL A 30 -20.02 3.54 8.58
N VAL A 31 -19.99 4.52 7.70
CA VAL A 31 -20.21 4.33 6.27
C VAL A 31 -18.88 4.02 5.61
N VAL A 32 -18.84 2.94 4.85
CA VAL A 32 -17.66 2.46 4.11
C VAL A 32 -18.01 2.17 2.65
N TYR A 33 -17.00 2.09 1.80
CA TYR A 33 -17.18 1.90 0.35
C TYR A 33 -16.78 0.49 -0.14
N ALA A 34 -16.87 -0.52 0.73
CA ALA A 34 -16.54 -1.89 0.34
C ALA A 34 -17.32 -2.39 -0.89
N ASN A 35 -18.53 -1.90 -1.10
CA ASN A 35 -19.40 -2.25 -2.22
C ASN A 35 -19.45 -1.16 -3.30
N LYS A 36 -18.43 -0.28 -3.39
CA LYS A 36 -18.35 0.89 -4.29
C LYS A 36 -19.39 1.99 -4.03
N PHE A 37 -20.50 1.69 -3.37
CA PHE A 37 -21.47 2.66 -2.85
C PHE A 37 -21.30 2.84 -1.34
N PRO A 38 -21.69 4.01 -0.79
CA PRO A 38 -21.70 4.22 0.65
C PRO A 38 -22.63 3.22 1.33
N THR A 39 -22.09 2.30 2.10
CA THR A 39 -22.86 1.26 2.78
C THR A 39 -22.55 1.28 4.28
N LEU A 40 -23.57 1.06 5.12
CA LEU A 40 -23.37 0.95 6.55
C LEU A 40 -22.53 -0.29 6.87
N SER A 41 -21.52 -0.14 7.70
CA SER A 41 -20.59 -1.24 8.03
C SER A 41 -21.28 -2.47 8.62
N LYS A 42 -22.45 -2.30 9.28
CA LYS A 42 -23.28 -3.41 9.79
C LYS A 42 -23.87 -4.31 8.70
N ASN A 43 -24.00 -3.81 7.47
CA ASN A 43 -24.54 -4.53 6.33
C ASN A 43 -23.47 -5.23 5.49
N ILE A 44 -22.20 -5.12 5.85
CA ILE A 44 -21.07 -5.67 5.09
C ILE A 44 -20.46 -6.82 5.86
N ILE A 45 -20.12 -7.91 5.17
CA ILE A 45 -19.58 -9.12 5.79
C ILE A 45 -18.05 -9.05 5.91
N GLN A 46 -17.37 -8.46 4.92
CA GLN A 46 -15.92 -8.33 4.92
C GLN A 46 -15.42 -7.51 6.10
N THR A 47 -14.28 -7.90 6.63
CA THR A 47 -13.57 -7.10 7.62
C THR A 47 -12.96 -5.87 6.97
N ILE A 48 -13.29 -4.68 7.49
CA ILE A 48 -12.80 -3.40 6.98
C ILE A 48 -12.12 -2.64 8.11
N GLY A 49 -10.87 -2.26 7.88
CA GLY A 49 -10.16 -1.28 8.71
C GLY A 49 -10.37 0.13 8.15
N VAL A 50 -10.69 1.08 9.00
CA VAL A 50 -10.86 2.48 8.59
C VAL A 50 -9.91 3.36 9.40
N ILE A 51 -9.06 4.11 8.71
CA ILE A 51 -8.13 5.06 9.30
C ILE A 51 -8.64 6.46 9.00
N THR A 52 -9.26 7.08 10.00
CA THR A 52 -9.83 8.44 9.94
C THR A 52 -9.13 9.42 10.87
N ASP A 53 -8.15 8.96 11.64
CA ASP A 53 -7.46 9.81 12.58
C ASP A 53 -6.60 10.85 11.87
N LYS A 54 -7.10 12.09 11.82
CA LYS A 54 -6.41 13.21 11.18
C LYS A 54 -5.02 13.46 11.79
N ASN A 55 -4.86 13.20 13.09
CA ASN A 55 -3.57 13.35 13.75
C ASN A 55 -2.59 12.30 13.23
N LEU A 56 -3.01 11.03 13.18
CA LEU A 56 -2.18 9.96 12.60
C LEU A 56 -1.76 10.32 11.17
N ILE A 57 -2.71 10.75 10.34
CA ILE A 57 -2.46 11.12 8.93
C ILE A 57 -1.43 12.26 8.83
N GLN A 58 -1.56 13.31 9.64
CA GLN A 58 -0.69 14.49 9.60
C GLN A 58 0.70 14.26 10.19
N TYR A 59 0.83 13.35 11.17
CA TYR A 59 2.13 13.06 11.79
C TYR A 59 3.02 12.14 10.95
N GLN A 60 2.48 11.43 9.98
CA GLN A 60 3.28 10.51 9.17
C GLN A 60 3.88 11.19 7.93
N SER A 61 5.07 10.72 7.52
CA SER A 61 5.82 11.29 6.42
C SER A 61 5.24 10.93 5.05
N THR A 62 4.71 9.71 4.91
CA THR A 62 4.14 9.20 3.66
C THR A 62 2.87 8.41 3.91
N THR A 63 2.08 8.15 2.87
CA THR A 63 0.92 7.26 2.93
C THR A 63 1.30 5.84 3.38
N ALA A 64 2.48 5.35 3.01
CA ALA A 64 3.02 4.07 3.49
C ALA A 64 3.23 4.06 5.01
N ASP A 65 3.71 5.18 5.58
CA ASP A 65 3.96 5.31 7.02
C ASP A 65 2.66 5.38 7.82
N ILE A 66 1.58 5.96 7.27
CA ILE A 66 0.24 5.91 7.88
C ILE A 66 -0.21 4.46 8.08
N LEU A 67 -0.06 3.63 7.07
CA LEU A 67 -0.45 2.21 7.14
C LEU A 67 0.33 1.48 8.23
N THR A 68 1.65 1.68 8.30
CA THR A 68 2.50 1.10 9.34
C THR A 68 2.12 1.59 10.74
N ALA A 69 1.99 2.90 10.91
CA ALA A 69 1.70 3.52 12.20
C ALA A 69 0.30 3.20 12.72
N SER A 70 -0.64 2.85 11.85
CA SER A 70 -1.97 2.37 12.24
C SER A 70 -1.94 1.01 12.95
N GLY A 71 -0.87 0.22 12.76
CA GLY A 71 -0.78 -1.16 13.24
C GLY A 71 -1.72 -2.14 12.54
N GLN A 72 -2.35 -1.72 11.45
CA GLN A 72 -3.34 -2.51 10.70
C GLN A 72 -2.75 -3.18 9.45
N VAL A 73 -1.72 -2.58 8.84
CA VAL A 73 -1.08 -3.05 7.62
C VAL A 73 0.43 -3.07 7.85
N PHE A 74 1.07 -4.16 7.49
CA PHE A 74 2.52 -4.24 7.44
C PHE A 74 3.03 -3.56 6.17
N VAL A 75 4.17 -2.87 6.23
CA VAL A 75 4.78 -2.23 5.06
C VAL A 75 6.27 -2.56 5.00
N GLN A 76 6.70 -3.04 3.85
CA GLN A 76 8.10 -3.31 3.54
C GLN A 76 8.69 -2.13 2.75
N LYS A 77 9.98 -1.79 2.98
CA LYS A 77 10.69 -0.71 2.29
C LYS A 77 12.08 -1.13 1.83
N SER A 78 12.47 -0.76 0.61
CA SER A 78 13.85 -0.90 0.09
C SER A 78 14.59 0.43 -0.02
N GLN A 79 13.82 1.52 -0.03
CA GLN A 79 14.28 2.91 -0.10
C GLN A 79 13.38 3.82 0.74
N GLN A 80 13.81 5.04 0.98
CA GLN A 80 13.04 6.03 1.75
C GLN A 80 11.74 6.42 1.03
N GLY A 81 11.84 6.78 -0.25
CA GLY A 81 10.67 7.08 -1.09
C GLY A 81 10.05 5.80 -1.66
N GLY A 82 9.25 5.12 -0.85
CA GLY A 82 8.55 3.91 -1.28
C GLY A 82 7.92 3.15 -0.14
N GLY A 83 7.18 2.09 -0.48
CA GLY A 83 6.59 1.16 0.47
C GLY A 83 5.67 0.17 -0.21
N SER A 84 5.79 -1.09 0.16
CA SER A 84 4.93 -2.17 -0.30
C SER A 84 4.03 -2.62 0.85
N PRO A 85 2.73 -2.31 0.82
CA PRO A 85 1.79 -2.82 1.82
C PRO A 85 1.66 -4.34 1.71
N VAL A 86 1.52 -4.98 2.87
CA VAL A 86 1.29 -6.42 3.00
C VAL A 86 0.02 -6.64 3.81
N ILE A 87 -0.95 -7.34 3.23
CA ILE A 87 -2.21 -7.74 3.88
C ILE A 87 -2.27 -9.26 3.90
N ARG A 88 -2.29 -9.85 5.10
CA ARG A 88 -2.40 -11.32 5.29
C ARG A 88 -1.35 -12.11 4.49
N GLY A 89 -0.13 -11.56 4.31
CA GLY A 89 0.94 -12.20 3.55
C GLY A 89 0.87 -12.02 2.04
N PHE A 90 -0.11 -11.31 1.53
CA PHE A 90 -0.14 -10.85 0.14
C PHE A 90 0.45 -9.45 0.05
N GLU A 91 1.22 -9.20 -1.01
CA GLU A 91 1.81 -7.88 -1.28
C GLU A 91 1.72 -7.49 -2.75
N ALA A 92 2.08 -6.27 -3.03
CA ALA A 92 2.35 -5.74 -4.36
C ALA A 92 1.18 -6.00 -5.33
N SER A 93 1.42 -6.69 -6.43
CA SER A 93 0.41 -7.00 -7.45
C SER A 93 -0.75 -7.90 -6.97
N ARG A 94 -0.69 -8.40 -5.72
CA ARG A 94 -1.74 -9.20 -5.08
C ARG A 94 -2.62 -8.38 -4.11
N ILE A 95 -2.33 -7.08 -3.98
CA ILE A 95 -3.15 -6.10 -3.29
C ILE A 95 -3.56 -5.02 -4.28
N LEU A 96 -4.84 -4.69 -4.31
CA LEU A 96 -5.32 -3.62 -5.14
C LEU A 96 -5.26 -2.29 -4.38
N LEU A 97 -4.60 -1.30 -4.97
CA LEU A 97 -4.61 0.08 -4.51
C LEU A 97 -5.62 0.89 -5.32
N LEU A 98 -6.45 1.66 -4.63
CA LEU A 98 -7.39 2.60 -5.23
C LEU A 98 -7.16 4.00 -4.67
N VAL A 99 -7.37 5.01 -5.49
CA VAL A 99 -7.46 6.40 -5.06
C VAL A 99 -8.77 7.00 -5.55
N ASP A 100 -9.62 7.45 -4.63
CA ASP A 100 -10.97 7.92 -4.92
C ASP A 100 -11.80 6.94 -5.78
N GLY A 101 -11.57 5.62 -5.58
CA GLY A 101 -12.21 4.54 -6.34
C GLY A 101 -11.57 4.22 -7.69
N VAL A 102 -10.55 4.96 -8.13
CA VAL A 102 -9.80 4.70 -9.36
C VAL A 102 -8.64 3.73 -9.09
N ARG A 103 -8.52 2.70 -9.91
CA ARG A 103 -7.48 1.66 -9.82
C ARG A 103 -6.09 2.23 -10.08
N MET A 104 -5.14 2.02 -9.17
CA MET A 104 -3.74 2.41 -9.32
C MET A 104 -2.88 1.30 -9.94
N ASN A 105 -3.25 0.02 -9.77
CA ASN A 105 -2.51 -1.10 -10.32
C ASN A 105 -2.56 -1.07 -11.84
N SER A 106 -1.43 -0.77 -12.47
CA SER A 106 -1.24 -0.73 -13.92
C SER A 106 -0.83 -2.10 -14.48
N ALA A 107 -0.76 -2.21 -15.81
CA ALA A 107 -0.29 -3.42 -16.49
C ALA A 107 1.16 -3.82 -16.14
N ILE A 108 1.98 -2.89 -15.63
CA ILE A 108 3.35 -3.15 -15.18
C ILE A 108 3.49 -3.16 -13.66
N PHE A 109 2.37 -3.25 -12.92
CA PHE A 109 2.38 -3.28 -11.46
C PHE A 109 3.01 -4.60 -11.00
N ARG A 110 4.26 -4.54 -10.57
CA ARG A 110 5.11 -5.70 -10.32
C ARG A 110 4.88 -6.33 -8.96
N SER A 111 5.37 -7.55 -8.78
CA SER A 111 5.62 -8.15 -7.48
C SER A 111 6.86 -7.51 -6.83
N GLY A 112 6.96 -7.59 -5.49
CA GLY A 112 8.10 -7.08 -4.72
C GLY A 112 8.04 -5.58 -4.44
N HIS A 113 9.16 -5.01 -4.12
CA HIS A 113 9.33 -3.67 -3.53
C HIS A 113 8.78 -2.54 -4.41
N LEU A 114 7.58 -2.06 -4.09
CA LEU A 114 6.90 -1.00 -4.84
C LEU A 114 7.15 0.38 -4.23
N GLN A 115 7.24 1.39 -5.09
CA GLN A 115 7.27 2.78 -4.71
C GLN A 115 5.93 3.51 -4.91
N ASN A 116 4.99 2.92 -5.63
CA ASN A 116 3.79 3.60 -6.17
C ASN A 116 2.88 4.23 -5.12
N ILE A 117 2.82 3.70 -3.90
CA ILE A 117 1.96 4.25 -2.85
C ILE A 117 2.34 5.68 -2.44
N ILE A 118 3.60 6.10 -2.66
CA ILE A 118 4.03 7.46 -2.36
C ILE A 118 3.44 8.50 -3.30
N THR A 119 2.92 8.10 -4.47
CA THR A 119 2.29 8.99 -5.44
C THR A 119 0.89 9.48 -5.01
N VAL A 120 0.48 9.19 -3.79
CA VAL A 120 -0.71 9.76 -3.15
C VAL A 120 -0.27 10.47 -1.88
N ASP A 121 -0.37 11.80 -1.91
CA ASP A 121 -0.02 12.67 -0.79
C ASP A 121 -0.90 12.41 0.43
N ASN A 122 -0.27 12.06 1.54
CA ASN A 122 -1.00 11.84 2.79
C ASN A 122 -1.67 13.11 3.35
N MET A 123 -1.13 14.30 3.09
CA MET A 123 -1.76 15.56 3.53
C MET A 123 -3.07 15.84 2.80
N SER A 124 -3.24 15.29 1.59
CA SER A 124 -4.48 15.37 0.81
C SER A 124 -5.51 14.33 1.20
N LEU A 125 -5.17 13.34 2.05
CA LEU A 125 -6.10 12.28 2.43
C LEU A 125 -7.15 12.76 3.43
N ASP A 126 -8.36 12.26 3.25
CA ASP A 126 -9.46 12.33 4.21
C ASP A 126 -9.50 11.09 5.10
N ARG A 127 -9.38 9.91 4.51
CA ARG A 127 -9.32 8.61 5.20
C ARG A 127 -8.71 7.53 4.32
N VAL A 128 -8.37 6.40 4.94
CA VAL A 128 -7.96 5.17 4.28
C VAL A 128 -8.88 4.04 4.70
N GLU A 129 -9.39 3.26 3.74
CA GLU A 129 -10.15 2.05 3.99
C GLU A 129 -9.34 0.83 3.54
N VAL A 130 -9.21 -0.17 4.41
CA VAL A 130 -8.50 -1.42 4.16
C VAL A 130 -9.49 -2.57 4.19
N ASN A 131 -9.79 -3.15 3.04
CA ASN A 131 -10.61 -4.36 2.95
C ASN A 131 -9.69 -5.58 3.06
N TYR A 132 -9.88 -6.39 4.09
CA TYR A 132 -9.08 -7.59 4.32
C TYR A 132 -9.66 -8.79 3.61
N GLY A 133 -8.78 -9.59 3.02
CA GLY A 133 -9.14 -10.80 2.28
C GLY A 133 -9.61 -10.53 0.85
N PRO A 134 -9.88 -11.60 0.09
CA PRO A 134 -10.22 -11.52 -1.32
C PRO A 134 -11.44 -10.63 -1.57
N SER A 135 -11.27 -9.65 -2.44
CA SER A 135 -12.30 -8.67 -2.79
C SER A 135 -12.53 -8.58 -4.31
N SER A 136 -12.15 -9.64 -5.04
CA SER A 136 -12.21 -9.64 -6.51
C SER A 136 -13.62 -9.63 -7.07
N THR A 137 -14.63 -10.00 -6.30
CA THR A 137 -16.06 -9.88 -6.72
C THR A 137 -16.42 -8.42 -7.02
N MET A 138 -15.96 -7.46 -6.21
CA MET A 138 -16.24 -6.04 -6.43
C MET A 138 -15.19 -5.34 -7.27
N TYR A 139 -13.92 -5.71 -7.11
CA TYR A 139 -12.79 -4.93 -7.61
C TYR A 139 -11.96 -5.64 -8.69
N GLY A 140 -12.26 -6.89 -9.00
CA GLY A 140 -11.61 -7.64 -10.09
C GLY A 140 -10.21 -8.13 -9.76
N SER A 141 -9.37 -8.22 -10.79
CA SER A 141 -7.99 -8.71 -10.67
C SER A 141 -7.20 -7.93 -9.62
N ASP A 142 -6.19 -8.57 -9.03
CA ASP A 142 -5.22 -8.06 -8.06
C ASP A 142 -5.75 -7.92 -6.61
N ALA A 143 -7.05 -8.07 -6.38
CA ALA A 143 -7.63 -8.03 -5.04
C ALA A 143 -7.60 -9.41 -4.34
N LEU A 144 -6.45 -10.12 -4.39
CA LEU A 144 -6.27 -11.45 -3.77
C LEU A 144 -6.16 -11.38 -2.25
N GLY A 145 -5.33 -10.47 -1.75
CA GLY A 145 -5.07 -10.29 -0.33
C GLY A 145 -5.95 -9.24 0.32
N GLY A 146 -6.42 -8.29 -0.48
CA GLY A 146 -7.25 -7.18 -0.02
C GLY A 146 -7.21 -5.98 -0.95
N VAL A 147 -7.88 -4.90 -0.49
CA VAL A 147 -7.93 -3.62 -1.19
C VAL A 147 -7.60 -2.50 -0.20
N ILE A 148 -6.74 -1.58 -0.60
CA ILE A 148 -6.49 -0.32 0.11
C ILE A 148 -7.09 0.80 -0.72
N ASN A 149 -8.12 1.45 -0.21
CA ASN A 149 -8.77 2.57 -0.87
C ASN A 149 -8.40 3.87 -0.15
N LEU A 150 -7.72 4.76 -0.86
CA LEU A 150 -7.24 6.05 -0.41
C LEU A 150 -8.24 7.12 -0.83
N PHE A 151 -8.94 7.71 0.12
CA PHE A 151 -9.90 8.78 -0.15
C PHE A 151 -9.24 10.12 0.11
N THR A 152 -9.14 10.94 -0.94
CA THR A 152 -8.63 12.31 -0.83
C THR A 152 -9.76 13.27 -0.45
N LYS A 153 -9.40 14.44 0.08
CA LYS A 153 -10.33 15.49 0.52
C LYS A 153 -11.42 15.73 -0.53
N ALA A 154 -12.67 15.72 -0.10
CA ALA A 154 -13.83 15.93 -0.96
C ALA A 154 -14.28 17.41 -0.93
N PRO A 155 -14.68 17.98 -2.08
CA PRO A 155 -15.29 19.31 -2.12
C PRO A 155 -16.57 19.36 -1.28
N GLN A 156 -16.72 20.38 -0.43
CA GLN A 156 -17.87 20.55 0.46
C GLN A 156 -18.65 21.77 0.01
N LEU A 157 -19.92 21.56 -0.38
CA LEU A 157 -20.84 22.64 -0.72
C LEU A 157 -21.18 23.48 0.53
N HIS A 158 -21.53 24.71 0.30
CA HIS A 158 -22.00 25.62 1.33
C HIS A 158 -23.48 25.98 1.10
N ASN A 159 -24.28 26.09 2.16
CA ASN A 159 -25.72 26.39 2.03
C ASN A 159 -26.02 27.78 1.45
N SER A 160 -25.07 28.71 1.49
CA SER A 160 -25.21 30.05 0.97
C SER A 160 -25.05 30.11 -0.56
N LYS A 161 -25.80 30.99 -1.22
CA LYS A 161 -25.55 31.36 -2.62
C LYS A 161 -24.23 32.13 -2.81
N LYS A 162 -23.75 32.84 -1.76
CA LYS A 162 -22.47 33.53 -1.75
C LYS A 162 -21.33 32.54 -1.63
N TRP A 163 -20.23 32.82 -2.27
CA TRP A 163 -19.00 32.05 -2.14
C TRP A 163 -18.42 32.16 -0.75
N LYS A 164 -18.00 31.05 -0.21
CA LYS A 164 -17.29 30.94 1.06
C LYS A 164 -16.00 30.16 0.81
N THR A 165 -14.95 30.62 1.49
CA THR A 165 -13.63 29.98 1.45
C THR A 165 -13.26 29.52 2.84
N ASN A 166 -12.73 28.34 2.94
CA ASN A 166 -12.05 27.82 4.11
C ASN A 166 -10.87 26.96 3.68
N GLY A 167 -9.84 26.94 4.46
CA GLY A 167 -8.65 26.18 4.12
C GLY A 167 -7.70 26.04 5.29
N ASN A 168 -6.57 25.41 5.02
CA ASN A 168 -5.49 25.35 6.00
C ASN A 168 -4.12 25.38 5.32
N MET A 169 -3.14 25.86 6.07
CA MET A 169 -1.72 25.81 5.74
C MET A 169 -1.01 25.03 6.81
N ILE A 170 -0.15 24.09 6.42
CA ILE A 170 0.60 23.23 7.34
C ILE A 170 2.08 23.32 6.99
N TYR A 171 2.90 23.61 7.98
CA TYR A 171 4.34 23.40 7.95
C TYR A 171 4.70 22.23 8.86
N ARG A 172 5.55 21.31 8.40
CA ARG A 172 6.03 20.17 9.18
C ARG A 172 7.53 19.96 8.98
N TYR A 173 8.20 19.71 10.10
CA TYR A 173 9.60 19.31 10.17
C TYR A 173 9.76 18.00 10.92
N ALA A 174 10.65 17.12 10.44
CA ALA A 174 11.03 15.88 11.11
C ALA A 174 12.53 15.65 11.06
N SER A 175 13.17 15.52 12.23
CA SER A 175 14.63 15.49 12.35
C SER A 175 15.29 14.20 11.83
N GLY A 176 14.57 13.07 11.87
CA GLY A 176 15.14 11.75 11.55
C GLY A 176 15.49 11.56 10.07
N GLN A 177 14.84 12.27 9.20
CA GLN A 177 15.12 12.34 7.76
C GLN A 177 15.30 13.78 7.26
N ASN A 178 15.52 14.72 8.17
CA ASN A 178 15.59 16.16 7.85
C ASN A 178 14.46 16.61 6.92
N GLU A 179 13.24 16.11 7.23
CA GLU A 179 12.05 16.38 6.42
C GLU A 179 11.61 17.81 6.59
N ASN A 180 11.30 18.46 5.48
CA ASN A 180 10.76 19.81 5.39
C ASN A 180 9.58 19.79 4.45
N ARG A 181 8.36 20.02 4.99
CA ARG A 181 7.13 19.92 4.21
C ARG A 181 6.27 21.15 4.38
N GLN A 182 5.79 21.67 3.24
CA GLN A 182 4.81 22.75 3.16
C GLN A 182 3.56 22.20 2.46
N HIS A 183 2.42 22.46 3.07
CA HIS A 183 1.13 22.07 2.52
C HIS A 183 0.13 23.21 2.64
N ILE A 184 -0.65 23.40 1.60
CA ILE A 184 -1.80 24.30 1.60
C ILE A 184 -2.98 23.61 0.93
N ASP A 185 -4.15 23.70 1.53
CA ASP A 185 -5.39 23.32 0.88
C ASP A 185 -6.52 24.31 1.21
N PHE A 186 -7.47 24.41 0.31
CA PHE A 186 -8.64 25.25 0.50
C PHE A 186 -9.85 24.70 -0.26
N ASN A 187 -11.02 24.98 0.29
CA ASN A 187 -12.32 24.71 -0.31
C ASN A 187 -13.06 26.03 -0.55
N ILE A 188 -13.37 26.33 -1.80
CA ILE A 188 -14.18 27.50 -2.19
C ILE A 188 -15.52 26.97 -2.68
N ALA A 189 -16.61 27.39 -2.05
CA ALA A 189 -17.91 26.78 -2.32
C ALA A 189 -19.08 27.76 -2.22
N ASN A 190 -20.14 27.44 -2.95
CA ASN A 190 -21.47 27.94 -2.77
C ASN A 190 -22.46 26.75 -2.69
N HIS A 191 -23.77 27.02 -2.90
CA HIS A 191 -24.79 25.96 -2.80
C HIS A 191 -24.81 24.96 -3.98
N LYS A 192 -24.09 25.23 -5.09
CA LYS A 192 -24.06 24.37 -6.29
C LYS A 192 -22.65 23.95 -6.69
N TRP A 193 -21.65 24.76 -6.38
CA TRP A 193 -20.27 24.55 -6.79
C TRP A 193 -19.36 24.48 -5.58
N ALA A 194 -18.41 23.54 -5.63
CA ALA A 194 -17.33 23.51 -4.68
C ALA A 194 -16.02 23.12 -5.38
N PHE A 195 -14.94 23.80 -5.00
CA PHE A 195 -13.58 23.59 -5.50
C PHE A 195 -12.69 23.25 -4.33
N VAL A 196 -11.99 22.13 -4.40
CA VAL A 196 -10.90 21.80 -3.47
C VAL A 196 -9.61 21.82 -4.23
N SER A 197 -8.67 22.65 -3.77
CA SER A 197 -7.30 22.67 -4.26
C SER A 197 -6.36 22.32 -3.12
N SER A 198 -5.33 21.52 -3.40
CA SER A 198 -4.33 21.11 -2.43
C SER A 198 -2.97 21.05 -3.11
N PHE A 199 -1.96 21.60 -2.46
CA PHE A 199 -0.57 21.58 -2.92
C PHE A 199 0.34 21.21 -1.77
N THR A 200 1.26 20.28 -2.03
CA THR A 200 2.28 19.85 -1.07
C THR A 200 3.65 19.85 -1.71
N ASN A 201 4.61 20.47 -1.05
CA ASN A 201 6.04 20.37 -1.36
C ASN A 201 6.75 19.67 -0.21
N SER A 202 7.41 18.55 -0.50
CA SER A 202 8.10 17.70 0.48
C SER A 202 9.55 17.56 0.12
N ARG A 203 10.44 17.79 1.08
CA ARG A 203 11.87 17.52 0.99
C ARG A 203 12.28 16.56 2.07
N PHE A 204 13.02 15.53 1.69
CA PHE A 204 13.57 14.52 2.59
C PHE A 204 15.08 14.47 2.41
N GLY A 205 15.81 14.65 3.50
CA GLY A 205 17.25 14.42 3.52
C GLY A 205 17.61 12.96 3.82
N ASP A 206 18.89 12.70 4.05
CA ASP A 206 19.38 11.37 4.40
C ASP A 206 18.73 10.84 5.69
N LEU A 207 18.25 9.61 5.66
CA LEU A 207 17.61 8.97 6.78
C LEU A 207 18.61 8.59 7.87
N ARG A 208 18.37 9.05 9.11
CA ARG A 208 19.12 8.67 10.30
C ARG A 208 18.43 7.52 11.00
N GLN A 209 19.07 6.35 11.06
CA GLN A 209 18.65 5.19 11.83
C GLN A 209 19.03 5.31 13.31
N GLY A 210 18.45 4.45 14.18
CA GLY A 210 18.73 4.48 15.61
C GLY A 210 20.15 4.05 15.99
N ASN A 211 20.60 4.53 17.15
CA ASN A 211 21.93 4.21 17.68
C ASN A 211 21.95 2.89 18.46
N LYS A 212 20.85 2.52 19.13
CA LYS A 212 20.79 1.36 20.01
C LYS A 212 20.51 0.10 19.21
N ARG A 213 21.47 -0.78 19.14
CA ARG A 213 21.42 -2.10 18.50
C ARG A 213 21.31 -3.20 19.54
N LEU A 214 20.78 -4.36 19.13
CA LEU A 214 20.87 -5.56 19.97
C LEU A 214 22.32 -5.93 20.19
N ALA A 215 22.69 -6.29 21.41
CA ALA A 215 24.06 -6.66 21.78
C ALA A 215 24.63 -7.82 20.95
N ALA A 216 23.74 -8.76 20.54
CA ALA A 216 24.10 -9.89 19.67
C ALA A 216 24.47 -9.45 18.23
N TYR A 217 24.07 -8.25 17.79
CA TYR A 217 24.27 -7.74 16.42
C TYR A 217 24.70 -6.27 16.43
N PRO A 218 25.89 -5.95 16.99
CA PRO A 218 26.35 -4.58 17.20
C PRO A 218 26.57 -3.81 15.90
N ASP A 219 26.76 -4.51 14.78
CA ASP A 219 27.02 -3.92 13.46
C ASP A 219 25.78 -3.88 12.55
N PHE A 220 24.63 -4.37 13.00
CA PHE A 220 23.42 -4.44 12.22
C PHE A 220 23.00 -3.05 11.71
N GLY A 221 22.91 -2.92 10.37
CA GLY A 221 22.49 -1.70 9.70
C GLY A 221 23.52 -0.58 9.66
N LYS A 222 24.75 -0.72 10.20
CA LYS A 222 25.78 0.32 10.09
C LYS A 222 26.14 0.59 8.63
N ARG A 223 26.22 1.85 8.26
CA ARG A 223 26.70 2.29 6.94
C ARG A 223 28.13 2.81 7.06
N LEU A 224 29.11 1.99 6.71
CA LEU A 224 30.53 2.30 6.92
C LEU A 224 31.13 3.17 5.80
N PHE A 225 30.57 3.09 4.60
CA PHE A 225 31.01 3.83 3.42
C PHE A 225 29.84 4.08 2.47
N TYR A 226 30.02 4.99 1.53
CA TYR A 226 29.12 5.22 0.39
C TYR A 226 29.95 5.64 -0.83
N VAL A 227 29.37 5.57 -2.02
CA VAL A 227 30.00 6.03 -3.25
C VAL A 227 29.53 7.45 -3.56
N SER A 228 30.48 8.29 -3.96
CA SER A 228 30.27 9.62 -4.54
C SER A 228 30.98 9.69 -5.88
N THR A 229 30.35 10.31 -6.88
CA THR A 229 31.00 10.56 -8.19
C THR A 229 31.45 12.01 -8.22
N GLU A 230 32.77 12.22 -8.24
CA GLU A 230 33.40 13.54 -8.23
C GLU A 230 34.21 13.71 -9.53
N ASN A 231 33.88 14.75 -10.30
CA ASN A 231 34.53 15.02 -11.60
C ASN A 231 34.53 13.80 -12.55
N GLY A 232 33.42 12.99 -12.51
CA GLY A 232 33.30 11.80 -13.34
C GLY A 232 33.99 10.55 -12.79
N VAL A 233 34.67 10.64 -11.64
CA VAL A 233 35.38 9.51 -11.00
C VAL A 233 34.60 9.06 -9.76
N ASP A 234 34.38 7.74 -9.63
CA ASP A 234 33.75 7.17 -8.44
C ASP A 234 34.74 7.07 -7.28
N VAL A 235 34.39 7.65 -6.15
CA VAL A 235 35.20 7.68 -4.92
C VAL A 235 34.40 7.00 -3.79
N ILE A 236 35.06 6.08 -3.08
CA ILE A 236 34.52 5.50 -1.85
C ILE A 236 34.76 6.49 -0.72
N LYS A 237 33.69 7.03 -0.14
CA LYS A 237 33.70 7.92 1.02
C LYS A 237 33.57 7.14 2.31
N ASP A 238 34.43 7.42 3.28
CA ASP A 238 34.30 6.87 4.63
C ASP A 238 33.12 7.51 5.37
N ASN A 239 32.29 6.70 6.00
CA ASN A 239 31.12 7.11 6.80
C ASN A 239 31.18 6.60 8.25
N ARG A 240 32.36 6.13 8.71
CA ARG A 240 32.54 5.57 10.05
C ARG A 240 32.22 6.56 11.18
N ALA A 241 32.44 7.85 10.95
CA ALA A 241 32.04 8.91 11.88
C ALA A 241 30.48 9.07 11.99
N ASN A 242 29.75 8.62 10.98
CA ASN A 242 28.28 8.81 10.86
C ASN A 242 27.57 7.53 10.44
N VAL A 243 27.95 6.37 11.01
CA VAL A 243 27.46 5.02 10.63
C VAL A 243 25.93 4.87 10.67
N ASN A 244 25.24 5.77 11.35
CA ASN A 244 23.79 5.77 11.47
C ASN A 244 23.08 6.66 10.43
N ILE A 245 23.83 7.37 9.57
CA ILE A 245 23.26 8.10 8.44
C ILE A 245 23.28 7.19 7.21
N GLN A 246 22.11 6.86 6.71
CA GLN A 246 21.93 6.08 5.51
C GLN A 246 22.04 7.01 4.30
N LYS A 247 23.30 7.26 3.86
CA LYS A 247 23.65 8.18 2.78
C LYS A 247 23.00 7.79 1.45
N ASN A 248 22.65 8.81 0.66
CA ASN A 248 21.98 8.70 -0.63
C ASN A 248 20.55 8.13 -0.46
N THR A 249 19.80 8.63 0.53
CA THR A 249 18.37 8.28 0.70
C THR A 249 17.44 9.49 0.53
N GLU A 250 18.01 10.67 0.33
CA GLU A 250 17.29 11.91 0.08
C GLU A 250 16.44 11.86 -1.19
N TYR A 251 15.32 12.57 -1.18
CA TYR A 251 14.49 12.85 -2.35
C TYR A 251 13.52 14.00 -2.08
N ASP A 252 13.00 14.60 -3.14
CA ASP A 252 11.99 15.65 -3.12
C ASP A 252 10.73 15.16 -3.83
N GLN A 253 9.56 15.72 -3.46
CA GLN A 253 8.29 15.39 -4.11
C GLN A 253 7.35 16.59 -4.08
N ILE A 254 6.64 16.80 -5.19
CA ILE A 254 5.54 17.73 -5.31
C ILE A 254 4.26 16.99 -5.62
N ASP A 255 3.18 17.38 -4.93
CA ASP A 255 1.85 16.82 -5.10
C ASP A 255 0.83 17.94 -5.29
N PHE A 256 -0.09 17.75 -6.22
CA PHE A 256 -1.18 18.66 -6.49
C PHE A 256 -2.50 17.89 -6.66
N LEU A 257 -3.56 18.41 -6.05
CA LEU A 257 -4.92 17.89 -6.16
C LEU A 257 -5.85 19.05 -6.49
N GLN A 258 -6.70 18.87 -7.50
CA GLN A 258 -7.80 19.76 -7.81
C GLN A 258 -9.09 18.96 -8.00
N LYS A 259 -10.11 19.27 -7.21
CA LYS A 259 -11.46 18.71 -7.41
C LYS A 259 -12.46 19.81 -7.64
N ILE A 260 -13.40 19.56 -8.55
CA ILE A 260 -14.50 20.47 -8.90
C ILE A 260 -15.79 19.68 -8.79
N LEU A 261 -16.63 20.06 -7.85
CA LEU A 261 -17.97 19.52 -7.69
C LEU A 261 -19.01 20.50 -8.22
N TYR A 262 -19.87 20.01 -9.08
CA TYR A 262 -21.06 20.72 -9.54
C TYR A 262 -22.31 19.91 -9.24
N LYS A 263 -23.21 20.49 -8.44
CA LYS A 263 -24.48 19.89 -8.05
C LYS A 263 -25.64 20.77 -8.53
N PRO A 264 -26.07 20.60 -9.79
CA PRO A 264 -27.16 21.41 -10.37
C PRO A 264 -28.51 21.18 -9.67
N SER A 265 -28.74 19.99 -9.16
CA SER A 265 -29.95 19.58 -8.45
C SER A 265 -29.65 18.70 -7.26
N ALA A 266 -30.64 18.41 -6.42
CA ALA A 266 -30.49 17.50 -5.28
C ALA A 266 -30.01 16.09 -5.72
N ASN A 267 -30.39 15.67 -6.94
CA ASN A 267 -30.26 14.30 -7.41
C ASN A 267 -29.12 14.09 -8.44
N THR A 268 -28.35 15.14 -8.75
CA THR A 268 -27.30 15.03 -9.78
C THR A 268 -26.03 15.72 -9.27
N GLU A 269 -24.92 14.97 -9.28
CA GLU A 269 -23.60 15.46 -8.94
C GLU A 269 -22.61 15.15 -10.06
N HIS A 270 -21.79 16.12 -10.42
CA HIS A 270 -20.66 16.00 -11.33
C HIS A 270 -19.40 16.32 -10.55
N LEU A 271 -18.44 15.42 -10.53
CA LEU A 271 -17.16 15.59 -9.87
C LEU A 271 -16.02 15.39 -10.88
N LEU A 272 -15.26 16.44 -11.13
CA LEU A 272 -14.00 16.37 -11.84
C LEU A 272 -12.87 16.31 -10.79
N ASN A 273 -11.89 15.41 -10.98
CA ASN A 273 -10.77 15.21 -10.07
C ASN A 273 -9.48 15.11 -10.88
N PHE A 274 -8.55 15.99 -10.61
CA PHE A 274 -7.21 16.00 -11.19
C PHE A 274 -6.19 15.80 -10.07
N GLN A 275 -5.21 14.92 -10.30
CA GLN A 275 -4.12 14.65 -9.37
C GLN A 275 -2.80 14.58 -10.13
N LEU A 276 -1.79 15.22 -9.58
CA LEU A 276 -0.40 15.17 -10.04
C LEU A 276 0.48 14.81 -8.85
N SER A 277 1.36 13.85 -9.04
CA SER A 277 2.48 13.58 -8.13
C SER A 277 3.75 13.41 -8.95
N ASN A 278 4.82 14.08 -8.53
CA ASN A 278 6.12 14.00 -9.19
C ASN A 278 7.23 14.05 -8.14
N SER A 279 8.14 13.08 -8.19
CA SER A 279 9.31 13.04 -7.31
C SER A 279 10.60 13.41 -8.05
N SER A 280 11.66 13.72 -7.30
CA SER A 280 13.03 13.64 -7.80
C SER A 280 13.46 12.17 -7.97
N ASN A 281 14.71 11.91 -8.28
CA ASN A 281 15.28 10.57 -8.28
C ASN A 281 15.17 9.94 -6.88
N ILE A 282 14.80 8.66 -6.83
CA ILE A 282 14.67 7.88 -5.59
C ILE A 282 15.70 6.76 -5.58
N ASN A 283 16.74 6.93 -4.81
CA ASN A 283 17.83 5.98 -4.73
C ASN A 283 17.39 4.64 -4.09
N ARG A 284 17.82 3.54 -4.69
CA ARG A 284 17.69 2.18 -4.15
C ARG A 284 18.80 1.94 -3.13
N TYR A 285 18.57 2.38 -1.90
CA TYR A 285 19.54 2.29 -0.82
C TYR A 285 20.03 0.86 -0.58
N ASP A 286 19.13 -0.12 -0.63
CA ASP A 286 19.45 -1.53 -0.51
C ASP A 286 20.54 -1.95 -1.53
N ARG A 287 20.39 -1.54 -2.79
CA ARG A 287 21.35 -1.85 -3.87
C ARG A 287 22.66 -1.06 -3.75
N LEU A 288 22.57 0.20 -3.37
CA LEU A 288 23.77 1.04 -3.15
C LEU A 288 24.58 0.59 -1.92
N SER A 289 23.98 -0.22 -1.03
CA SER A 289 24.69 -0.79 0.11
C SER A 289 25.39 -2.12 -0.20
N GLU A 290 25.15 -2.71 -1.37
CA GLU A 290 25.77 -3.98 -1.76
C GLU A 290 27.27 -3.81 -2.02
N SER A 291 28.06 -4.76 -1.53
CA SER A 291 29.49 -4.87 -1.80
C SER A 291 29.86 -6.31 -2.14
N SER A 292 30.84 -6.47 -3.01
CA SER A 292 31.46 -7.75 -3.35
C SER A 292 32.94 -7.68 -3.02
N LYS A 293 33.44 -8.55 -2.15
CA LYS A 293 34.84 -8.55 -1.68
C LYS A 293 35.28 -7.19 -1.15
N GLY A 294 34.39 -6.45 -0.47
CA GLY A 294 34.69 -5.13 0.10
C GLY A 294 34.61 -3.95 -0.89
N VAL A 295 34.31 -4.20 -2.17
CA VAL A 295 34.15 -3.16 -3.19
C VAL A 295 32.66 -2.95 -3.47
N PRO A 296 32.18 -1.68 -3.56
CA PRO A 296 30.78 -1.41 -3.94
C PRO A 296 30.42 -2.03 -5.29
N VAL A 297 29.19 -2.54 -5.42
CA VAL A 297 28.71 -3.10 -6.69
C VAL A 297 28.23 -1.98 -7.64
N PHE A 298 27.53 -1.00 -7.10
CA PHE A 298 26.94 0.10 -7.85
C PHE A 298 27.48 1.46 -7.39
N ALA A 299 27.74 2.34 -8.36
CA ALA A 299 27.91 3.76 -8.11
C ALA A 299 26.55 4.49 -8.12
N GLU A 300 25.66 4.10 -9.05
CA GLU A 300 24.32 4.64 -9.17
C GLU A 300 23.32 3.50 -9.31
N TRP A 301 22.28 3.57 -8.52
CA TRP A 301 21.10 2.74 -8.66
C TRP A 301 19.88 3.51 -8.12
N TYR A 302 19.01 4.00 -8.98
CA TYR A 302 17.84 4.76 -8.59
C TYR A 302 16.68 4.57 -9.55
N TYR A 303 15.49 4.80 -9.05
CA TYR A 303 14.35 5.11 -9.87
C TYR A 303 14.42 6.61 -10.21
N GLY A 304 14.26 6.97 -11.49
CA GLY A 304 14.14 8.36 -11.91
C GLY A 304 12.82 8.97 -11.40
N PRO A 305 12.49 10.21 -11.76
CA PRO A 305 11.27 10.83 -11.29
C PRO A 305 10.06 9.89 -11.41
N GLN A 306 9.36 9.70 -10.30
CA GLN A 306 8.12 8.94 -10.28
C GLN A 306 6.99 9.89 -10.60
N LEU A 307 6.47 9.85 -11.82
CA LEU A 307 5.39 10.70 -12.27
C LEU A 307 4.07 9.93 -12.30
N ARG A 308 3.03 10.52 -11.71
CA ARG A 308 1.65 10.08 -11.85
C ARG A 308 0.74 11.28 -12.09
N ASN A 309 0.04 11.26 -13.23
CA ASN A 309 -1.06 12.16 -13.53
C ASN A 309 -2.35 11.36 -13.59
N MET A 310 -3.41 11.89 -13.01
CA MET A 310 -4.74 11.29 -13.09
C MET A 310 -5.78 12.38 -13.30
N ILE A 311 -6.68 12.15 -14.25
CA ILE A 311 -7.93 12.91 -14.37
C ILE A 311 -9.09 11.92 -14.33
N SER A 312 -10.10 12.19 -13.50
CA SER A 312 -11.32 11.40 -13.48
C SER A 312 -12.55 12.30 -13.44
N TYR A 313 -13.58 11.85 -14.13
CA TYR A 313 -14.91 12.45 -14.09
C TYR A 313 -15.89 11.44 -13.50
N LYS A 314 -16.60 11.85 -12.44
CA LYS A 314 -17.65 11.06 -11.82
C LYS A 314 -19.00 11.76 -11.93
N LEU A 315 -19.97 11.05 -12.51
CA LEU A 315 -21.38 11.42 -12.50
C LEU A 315 -22.08 10.55 -11.46
N ASN A 316 -22.78 11.17 -10.53
CA ASN A 316 -23.69 10.48 -9.62
C ASN A 316 -25.12 10.99 -9.80
N LYS A 317 -26.03 10.08 -10.08
CA LYS A 317 -27.46 10.36 -10.23
C LYS A 317 -28.25 9.49 -9.28
N THR A 318 -29.05 10.12 -8.43
CA THR A 318 -29.95 9.45 -7.48
C THR A 318 -31.41 9.70 -7.84
N GLN A 319 -32.33 8.95 -7.24
CA GLN A 319 -33.78 9.05 -7.47
C GLN A 319 -34.17 8.89 -8.94
N LEU A 320 -33.50 7.96 -9.63
CA LEU A 320 -33.89 7.60 -11.00
C LEU A 320 -35.29 6.92 -10.97
N LYS A 321 -36.06 7.17 -12.03
CA LYS A 321 -37.35 6.46 -12.25
C LYS A 321 -37.01 5.09 -12.83
N GLY A 322 -37.65 4.03 -12.29
CA GLY A 322 -37.48 2.66 -12.77
C GLY A 322 -36.90 1.73 -11.71
N TYR A 323 -36.36 0.59 -12.13
CA TYR A 323 -35.86 -0.44 -11.23
C TYR A 323 -34.64 0.01 -10.42
N PHE A 324 -33.70 0.70 -11.06
CA PHE A 324 -32.53 1.25 -10.37
C PHE A 324 -32.78 2.68 -9.93
N GLN A 325 -32.45 3.01 -8.66
CA GLN A 325 -32.61 4.34 -8.09
C GLN A 325 -31.37 5.19 -8.20
N GLU A 326 -30.18 4.57 -8.32
CA GLU A 326 -28.93 5.29 -8.41
C GLU A 326 -28.08 4.79 -9.57
N LEU A 327 -27.34 5.72 -10.18
CA LEU A 327 -26.35 5.47 -11.22
C LEU A 327 -25.08 6.26 -10.89
N THR A 328 -23.95 5.56 -10.84
CA THR A 328 -22.63 6.19 -10.79
C THR A 328 -21.83 5.82 -12.04
N ILE A 329 -21.32 6.81 -12.75
CA ILE A 329 -20.38 6.61 -13.87
C ILE A 329 -19.05 7.26 -13.48
N ASN A 330 -17.95 6.54 -13.65
CA ASN A 330 -16.60 7.06 -13.48
C ASN A 330 -15.79 6.79 -14.75
N ALA A 331 -15.38 7.85 -15.43
CA ALA A 331 -14.43 7.80 -16.54
C ALA A 331 -13.11 8.40 -16.08
N ASN A 332 -11.98 7.71 -16.34
CA ASN A 332 -10.68 8.19 -15.90
C ASN A 332 -9.59 7.93 -16.93
N TYR A 333 -8.57 8.77 -16.88
CA TYR A 333 -7.32 8.63 -17.58
C TYR A 333 -6.18 8.81 -16.59
N GLN A 334 -5.15 7.96 -16.72
CA GLN A 334 -3.92 8.09 -15.95
C GLN A 334 -2.72 7.97 -16.87
N HIS A 335 -1.69 8.77 -16.60
CA HIS A 335 -0.38 8.67 -17.20
C HIS A 335 0.66 8.45 -16.10
N LEU A 336 1.46 7.38 -16.25
CA LEU A 336 2.51 7.00 -15.32
C LEU A 336 3.84 6.96 -16.07
N GLU A 337 4.88 7.54 -15.44
CA GLU A 337 6.26 7.33 -15.89
C GLU A 337 7.07 6.79 -14.72
N GLU A 338 7.80 5.71 -14.96
CA GLU A 338 8.80 5.21 -14.04
C GLU A 338 10.05 4.80 -14.81
N SER A 339 11.20 4.99 -14.20
CA SER A 339 12.45 4.59 -14.81
C SER A 339 13.37 3.90 -13.82
N ARG A 340 14.31 3.15 -14.36
CA ARG A 340 15.35 2.48 -13.62
C ARG A 340 16.69 2.83 -14.22
N ILE A 341 17.53 3.46 -13.42
CA ILE A 341 18.87 3.90 -13.82
C ILE A 341 19.90 3.14 -12.99
N THR A 342 20.89 2.54 -13.67
CA THR A 342 21.95 1.78 -13.00
C THR A 342 23.31 2.08 -13.62
N ARG A 343 24.33 2.23 -12.77
CA ARG A 343 25.73 2.30 -13.18
C ARG A 343 26.59 1.55 -12.15
N ARG A 344 27.37 0.59 -12.62
CA ARG A 344 28.30 -0.14 -11.73
C ARG A 344 29.42 0.79 -11.26
N PHE A 345 29.98 0.48 -10.11
CA PHE A 345 31.13 1.18 -9.57
C PHE A 345 32.32 1.15 -10.56
N GLN A 346 32.95 2.29 -10.78
CA GLN A 346 34.04 2.51 -11.74
C GLN A 346 33.71 2.18 -13.20
N SER A 347 32.43 2.18 -13.56
CA SER A 347 31.99 1.98 -14.93
C SER A 347 31.47 3.29 -15.54
N ASN A 348 31.85 3.53 -16.80
CA ASN A 348 31.29 4.63 -17.58
C ASN A 348 29.95 4.29 -18.23
N ASN A 349 29.48 3.04 -18.11
CA ASN A 349 28.24 2.58 -18.72
C ASN A 349 27.05 2.80 -17.79
N LYS A 350 26.22 3.79 -18.09
CA LYS A 350 24.99 4.12 -17.39
C LYS A 350 23.78 3.63 -18.17
N ASP A 351 23.08 2.64 -17.64
CA ASP A 351 21.88 2.04 -18.23
C ASP A 351 20.64 2.77 -17.74
N THR A 352 19.82 3.18 -18.68
CA THR A 352 18.51 3.81 -18.43
C THR A 352 17.41 2.97 -19.06
N ARG A 353 16.44 2.55 -18.26
CA ARG A 353 15.19 1.91 -18.70
C ARG A 353 14.04 2.78 -18.28
N LEU A 354 13.16 3.13 -19.22
CA LEU A 354 12.03 4.03 -19.00
C LEU A 354 10.76 3.32 -19.47
N GLU A 355 9.79 3.27 -18.60
CA GLU A 355 8.44 2.74 -18.81
C GLU A 355 7.41 3.86 -18.70
N LYS A 356 6.53 3.95 -19.69
CA LYS A 356 5.36 4.83 -19.74
C LYS A 356 4.10 4.00 -19.84
N VAL A 357 3.10 4.36 -19.07
CA VAL A 357 1.80 3.67 -19.10
C VAL A 357 0.68 4.67 -19.16
N ASP A 358 -0.16 4.53 -20.20
CA ASP A 358 -1.41 5.26 -20.33
C ASP A 358 -2.56 4.31 -20.01
N ILE A 359 -3.46 4.73 -19.10
CA ILE A 359 -4.58 3.93 -18.62
C ILE A 359 -5.87 4.68 -18.86
N PHE A 360 -6.81 4.04 -19.55
CA PHE A 360 -8.18 4.52 -19.73
C PHE A 360 -9.12 3.62 -18.96
N GLY A 361 -9.96 4.19 -18.11
CA GLY A 361 -10.92 3.46 -17.29
C GLY A 361 -12.33 4.00 -17.45
N LEU A 362 -13.31 3.09 -17.51
CA LEU A 362 -14.74 3.39 -17.47
C LEU A 362 -15.43 2.39 -16.55
N VAL A 363 -16.15 2.90 -15.58
CA VAL A 363 -16.94 2.09 -14.63
C VAL A 363 -18.33 2.68 -14.57
N ALA A 364 -19.36 1.83 -14.70
CA ALA A 364 -20.75 2.23 -14.49
C ALA A 364 -21.41 1.26 -13.49
N ASP A 365 -21.92 1.82 -12.42
CA ASP A 365 -22.53 1.11 -11.32
C ASP A 365 -23.97 1.56 -11.13
N PHE A 366 -24.89 0.59 -11.02
CA PHE A 366 -26.32 0.78 -10.79
C PHE A 366 -26.70 0.20 -9.43
N LEU A 367 -27.49 0.93 -8.67
CA LEU A 367 -28.01 0.51 -7.37
C LEU A 367 -29.52 0.46 -7.39
N HIS A 368 -30.05 -0.69 -7.00
CA HIS A 368 -31.46 -0.88 -6.60
C HIS A 368 -31.52 -1.03 -5.08
N THR A 369 -32.42 -0.30 -4.45
CA THR A 369 -32.67 -0.39 -3.01
C THR A 369 -34.17 -0.52 -2.76
N ASP A 370 -34.53 -1.52 -1.97
CA ASP A 370 -35.90 -1.71 -1.47
C ASP A 370 -35.90 -2.08 0.02
N LYS A 371 -37.11 -2.37 0.57
CA LYS A 371 -37.24 -2.79 1.97
C LYS A 371 -36.57 -4.12 2.31
N ASN A 372 -36.27 -4.95 1.30
CA ASN A 372 -35.68 -6.27 1.45
C ASN A 372 -34.12 -6.24 1.31
N GLY A 373 -33.56 -5.15 0.78
CA GLY A 373 -32.12 -5.04 0.60
C GLY A 373 -31.68 -4.15 -0.54
N GLU A 374 -30.50 -4.45 -1.05
CA GLU A 374 -29.81 -3.69 -2.10
C GLU A 374 -29.27 -4.65 -3.16
N ILE A 375 -29.35 -4.26 -4.42
CA ILE A 375 -28.73 -4.96 -5.56
C ILE A 375 -27.86 -3.95 -6.31
N HIS A 376 -26.57 -4.27 -6.40
CA HIS A 376 -25.60 -3.52 -7.19
C HIS A 376 -25.29 -4.31 -8.46
N ILE A 377 -25.37 -3.66 -9.62
CA ILE A 377 -24.92 -4.22 -10.89
C ILE A 377 -23.93 -3.24 -11.49
N GLY A 378 -22.79 -3.75 -11.96
CA GLY A 378 -21.80 -2.88 -12.57
C GLY A 378 -21.11 -3.49 -13.76
N VAL A 379 -20.59 -2.60 -14.61
CA VAL A 379 -19.71 -2.92 -15.72
C VAL A 379 -18.43 -2.12 -15.56
N GLU A 380 -17.32 -2.74 -15.92
CA GLU A 380 -15.99 -2.15 -15.75
C GLU A 380 -15.13 -2.44 -16.98
N SER A 381 -14.45 -1.42 -17.46
CA SER A 381 -13.50 -1.50 -18.56
C SER A 381 -12.26 -0.69 -18.25
N TYR A 382 -11.08 -1.31 -18.29
CA TYR A 382 -9.78 -0.64 -18.24
C TYR A 382 -8.94 -1.08 -19.43
N TYR A 383 -8.24 -0.13 -20.05
CA TYR A 383 -7.31 -0.36 -21.14
C TYR A 383 -5.98 0.32 -20.85
N ASN A 384 -4.89 -0.46 -20.83
CA ASN A 384 -3.55 0.02 -20.54
C ASN A 384 -2.71 -0.09 -21.81
N ILE A 385 -1.95 0.96 -22.13
CA ILE A 385 -0.93 0.99 -23.19
C ILE A 385 0.42 1.15 -22.48
N VAL A 386 1.35 0.24 -22.78
CA VAL A 386 2.70 0.22 -22.19
C VAL A 386 3.73 0.50 -23.26
N GLN A 387 4.65 1.41 -22.96
CA GLN A 387 5.83 1.70 -23.75
C GLN A 387 7.07 1.48 -22.90
N SER A 388 8.02 0.67 -23.38
CA SER A 388 9.28 0.41 -22.70
C SER A 388 10.44 0.76 -23.63
N THR A 389 11.37 1.57 -23.15
CA THR A 389 12.57 2.00 -23.86
C THR A 389 13.82 1.82 -23.00
N ALA A 390 14.96 1.54 -23.62
CA ALA A 390 16.21 1.41 -22.89
C ALA A 390 17.41 1.86 -23.70
N ASN A 391 18.36 2.48 -23.04
CA ASN A 391 19.64 2.84 -23.62
C ASN A 391 20.75 2.79 -22.59
N ARG A 392 21.96 2.56 -23.06
CA ARG A 392 23.21 2.71 -22.32
C ARG A 392 23.90 3.98 -22.80
N THR A 393 24.23 4.85 -21.87
CA THR A 393 25.01 6.07 -22.13
C THR A 393 26.41 5.88 -21.56
N ASN A 394 27.43 6.07 -22.36
CA ASN A 394 28.79 6.17 -21.85
C ASN A 394 28.95 7.58 -21.26
N THR A 395 29.22 7.67 -19.95
CA THR A 395 29.27 8.95 -19.22
C THR A 395 30.40 9.86 -19.63
N SER A 396 31.47 9.32 -20.24
CA SER A 396 32.64 10.11 -20.69
C SER A 396 32.45 10.61 -22.12
N SER A 397 31.99 9.75 -23.05
CA SER A 397 31.85 10.12 -24.47
C SER A 397 30.43 10.61 -24.81
N LEU A 398 29.46 10.45 -23.91
CA LEU A 398 28.04 10.71 -24.10
C LEU A 398 27.38 9.87 -25.22
N ALA A 399 28.11 8.90 -25.77
CA ALA A 399 27.59 7.99 -26.77
C ALA A 399 26.46 7.13 -26.21
N LYS A 400 25.39 6.97 -26.97
CA LYS A 400 24.22 6.15 -26.61
C LYS A 400 24.14 4.90 -27.49
N THR A 401 23.90 3.76 -26.86
CA THR A 401 23.68 2.49 -27.54
C THR A 401 22.39 1.85 -27.01
N PRO A 402 21.59 1.19 -27.87
CA PRO A 402 20.43 0.41 -27.42
C PRO A 402 20.87 -0.73 -26.49
N ILE A 403 20.03 -1.02 -25.51
CA ILE A 403 20.15 -2.20 -24.65
C ILE A 403 18.75 -2.85 -24.49
N PRO A 404 18.67 -4.10 -24.00
CA PRO A 404 17.40 -4.74 -23.76
C PRO A 404 16.51 -3.91 -22.82
N THR A 405 15.26 -3.70 -23.24
CA THR A 405 14.23 -3.07 -22.45
C THR A 405 13.83 -3.97 -21.27
N ARG A 406 13.16 -3.40 -20.28
CA ARG A 406 12.66 -4.20 -19.16
C ARG A 406 11.49 -5.08 -19.56
N TYR A 407 10.59 -4.54 -20.37
CA TYR A 407 9.42 -5.21 -20.91
C TYR A 407 9.52 -5.27 -22.43
N SER A 408 8.49 -5.78 -23.10
CA SER A 408 8.45 -5.77 -24.57
C SER A 408 8.62 -4.36 -25.14
N ASP A 409 9.46 -4.24 -26.16
CA ASP A 409 9.84 -2.99 -26.84
C ASP A 409 8.91 -2.61 -28.01
N GLY A 410 7.96 -3.49 -28.33
CA GLY A 410 6.90 -3.28 -29.33
C GLY A 410 5.58 -2.83 -28.70
N PRO A 411 4.52 -2.69 -29.50
CA PRO A 411 3.19 -2.40 -29.02
C PRO A 411 2.75 -3.37 -27.93
N THR A 412 2.43 -2.84 -26.76
CA THR A 412 2.02 -3.64 -25.61
C THR A 412 0.78 -3.04 -25.00
N ASN A 413 -0.26 -3.86 -24.83
CA ASN A 413 -1.50 -3.43 -24.21
C ASN A 413 -2.09 -4.53 -23.32
N MET A 414 -2.86 -4.09 -22.32
CA MET A 414 -3.59 -4.98 -21.43
C MET A 414 -4.95 -4.39 -21.14
N SER A 415 -6.00 -5.20 -21.28
CA SER A 415 -7.38 -4.78 -20.99
C SER A 415 -8.00 -5.65 -19.92
N TYR A 416 -8.86 -5.01 -19.12
CA TYR A 416 -9.69 -5.64 -18.10
C TYR A 416 -11.14 -5.27 -18.40
N GLN A 417 -11.99 -6.27 -18.60
CA GLN A 417 -13.43 -6.10 -18.81
C GLN A 417 -14.17 -6.94 -17.79
N ALA A 418 -15.24 -6.41 -17.21
CA ALA A 418 -16.03 -7.20 -16.28
C ALA A 418 -17.48 -6.76 -16.20
N VAL A 419 -18.33 -7.72 -15.83
CA VAL A 419 -19.67 -7.49 -15.35
C VAL A 419 -19.81 -8.14 -13.97
N TYR A 420 -20.54 -7.51 -13.07
CA TYR A 420 -20.72 -8.02 -11.72
C TYR A 420 -22.07 -7.65 -11.13
N VAL A 421 -22.51 -8.50 -10.20
CA VAL A 421 -23.68 -8.29 -9.37
C VAL A 421 -23.31 -8.56 -7.92
N GLN A 422 -23.77 -7.71 -7.02
CA GLN A 422 -23.64 -7.87 -5.57
C GLN A 422 -25.01 -7.63 -4.94
N GLN A 423 -25.44 -8.53 -4.09
CA GLN A 423 -26.69 -8.42 -3.35
C GLN A 423 -26.41 -8.27 -1.85
N THR A 424 -27.17 -7.41 -1.20
CA THR A 424 -27.31 -7.35 0.26
C THR A 424 -28.79 -7.60 0.57
N LYS A 425 -29.13 -8.69 1.22
CA LYS A 425 -30.50 -9.06 1.53
C LYS A 425 -30.75 -9.03 3.04
N TYR A 426 -31.76 -8.30 3.44
CA TYR A 426 -32.20 -8.22 4.84
C TYR A 426 -33.16 -9.39 5.13
N LEU A 427 -32.63 -10.52 5.63
CA LEU A 427 -33.41 -11.72 5.94
C LEU A 427 -34.29 -11.51 7.17
N HIS A 428 -33.81 -10.71 8.12
CA HIS A 428 -34.44 -10.38 9.40
C HIS A 428 -33.78 -9.10 9.92
N PRO A 429 -34.41 -8.33 10.80
CA PRO A 429 -33.76 -7.13 11.38
C PRO A 429 -32.35 -7.34 11.97
N LYS A 430 -32.01 -8.57 12.37
CA LYS A 430 -30.68 -8.93 12.90
C LYS A 430 -29.82 -9.72 11.91
N TRP A 431 -30.33 -10.15 10.76
CA TRP A 431 -29.63 -11.03 9.85
C TRP A 431 -29.53 -10.43 8.44
N VAL A 432 -28.33 -10.31 7.95
CA VAL A 432 -28.04 -9.78 6.61
C VAL A 432 -27.24 -10.84 5.84
N LEU A 433 -27.69 -11.16 4.64
CA LEU A 433 -26.99 -11.99 3.66
C LEU A 433 -26.32 -11.07 2.66
N ASN A 434 -25.05 -11.31 2.35
CA ASN A 434 -24.37 -10.73 1.19
C ASN A 434 -23.93 -11.86 0.27
N ASP A 435 -24.19 -11.70 -1.01
CA ASP A 435 -23.68 -12.58 -2.06
C ASP A 435 -23.38 -11.79 -3.31
N GLY A 436 -22.49 -12.31 -4.14
CA GLY A 436 -22.13 -11.63 -5.38
C GLY A 436 -21.34 -12.52 -6.32
N LEU A 437 -21.40 -12.17 -7.60
CA LEU A 437 -20.68 -12.81 -8.67
C LEU A 437 -20.08 -11.76 -9.61
N ARG A 438 -18.91 -12.06 -10.14
CA ARG A 438 -18.25 -11.25 -11.17
C ARG A 438 -17.61 -12.15 -12.22
N LEU A 439 -17.88 -11.82 -13.46
CA LEU A 439 -17.22 -12.39 -14.62
C LEU A 439 -16.19 -11.40 -15.15
N ASN A 440 -14.94 -11.84 -15.24
CA ASN A 440 -13.80 -11.05 -15.67
C ASN A 440 -13.25 -11.59 -17.00
N PHE A 441 -12.87 -10.68 -17.90
CA PHE A 441 -12.14 -10.96 -19.12
C PHE A 441 -10.88 -10.09 -19.11
N VAL A 442 -9.70 -10.72 -19.16
CA VAL A 442 -8.43 -10.02 -19.18
C VAL A 442 -7.64 -10.45 -20.38
N GLN A 443 -7.25 -9.48 -21.20
CA GLN A 443 -6.46 -9.73 -22.40
C GLN A 443 -5.15 -8.97 -22.32
N LEU A 444 -4.06 -9.62 -22.66
CA LEU A 444 -2.74 -9.04 -22.80
C LEU A 444 -2.17 -9.38 -24.16
N ASN A 445 -1.62 -8.38 -24.82
CA ASN A 445 -0.89 -8.53 -26.08
C ASN A 445 0.41 -7.73 -26.00
N ALA A 446 1.54 -8.38 -26.18
CA ALA A 446 2.86 -7.80 -26.13
C ALA A 446 3.67 -8.23 -27.37
N GLN A 447 4.28 -7.28 -28.07
CA GLN A 447 5.12 -7.53 -29.22
C GLN A 447 6.57 -7.18 -28.93
N PHE A 448 7.50 -7.94 -29.48
CA PHE A 448 8.94 -7.74 -29.40
C PHE A 448 9.46 -7.36 -30.78
N LYS A 449 10.05 -6.17 -30.92
CA LYS A 449 10.59 -5.66 -32.19
C LYS A 449 12.04 -6.07 -32.37
N ASP A 450 12.84 -5.91 -31.31
CA ASP A 450 14.27 -6.22 -31.36
C ASP A 450 14.56 -7.57 -30.70
N THR A 451 14.61 -8.61 -31.50
CA THR A 451 14.97 -9.95 -31.04
C THR A 451 16.47 -10.19 -31.08
N ALA A 452 17.27 -9.27 -31.64
CA ALA A 452 18.73 -9.42 -31.75
C ALA A 452 19.41 -9.16 -30.40
N LEU A 453 18.90 -8.21 -29.61
CA LEU A 453 19.43 -7.91 -28.28
C LEU A 453 19.09 -8.99 -27.25
N VAL A 454 17.92 -9.62 -27.39
CA VAL A 454 17.51 -10.78 -26.59
C VAL A 454 17.02 -11.83 -27.60
N HIS A 455 17.77 -12.93 -27.79
CA HIS A 455 17.39 -13.98 -28.69
C HIS A 455 16.13 -14.71 -28.23
N LEU A 456 14.98 -14.09 -28.51
CA LEU A 456 13.66 -14.62 -28.17
C LEU A 456 13.22 -15.62 -29.24
N PRO A 457 12.64 -16.78 -28.88
CA PRO A 457 12.10 -17.75 -29.85
C PRO A 457 10.73 -17.35 -30.40
N PHE A 458 10.23 -16.17 -30.05
CA PHE A 458 8.93 -15.65 -30.48
C PHE A 458 8.97 -14.11 -30.52
N THR A 459 8.10 -13.53 -31.35
CA THR A 459 7.96 -12.08 -31.54
C THR A 459 6.73 -11.50 -30.81
N GLU A 460 5.91 -12.36 -30.22
CA GLU A 460 4.72 -11.93 -29.49
C GLU A 460 4.39 -12.83 -28.29
N ALA A 461 3.77 -12.24 -27.28
CA ALA A 461 3.15 -12.95 -26.16
C ALA A 461 1.70 -12.46 -26.02
N LYS A 462 0.76 -13.39 -26.09
CA LYS A 462 -0.68 -13.13 -25.95
C LYS A 462 -1.27 -13.97 -24.85
N GLN A 463 -2.14 -13.36 -24.04
CA GLN A 463 -2.94 -14.08 -23.06
C GLN A 463 -4.39 -13.60 -23.09
N ASN A 464 -5.31 -14.56 -22.95
CA ASN A 464 -6.73 -14.31 -22.75
C ASN A 464 -7.18 -15.12 -21.53
N ASN A 465 -7.58 -14.42 -20.49
CA ASN A 465 -7.97 -15.03 -19.23
C ASN A 465 -9.43 -14.68 -18.92
N THR A 466 -10.25 -15.70 -18.67
CA THR A 466 -11.62 -15.54 -18.18
C THR A 466 -11.68 -16.08 -16.77
N ALA A 467 -12.26 -15.33 -15.84
CA ALA A 467 -12.38 -15.76 -14.45
C ALA A 467 -13.73 -15.40 -13.86
N LEU A 468 -14.35 -16.37 -13.19
CA LEU A 468 -15.51 -16.17 -12.36
C LEU A 468 -15.05 -16.05 -10.90
N THR A 469 -15.43 -14.97 -10.24
CA THR A 469 -15.22 -14.76 -8.81
C THR A 469 -16.54 -14.51 -8.10
N GLY A 470 -16.62 -14.88 -6.83
CA GLY A 470 -17.84 -14.70 -6.05
C GLY A 470 -17.55 -14.63 -4.55
N ASN A 471 -18.55 -14.18 -3.85
CA ASN A 471 -18.58 -14.18 -2.39
C ASN A 471 -19.99 -14.51 -1.90
N ILE A 472 -20.05 -15.12 -0.73
CA ILE A 472 -21.29 -15.32 0.00
C ILE A 472 -20.99 -15.26 1.49
N GLY A 473 -21.89 -14.68 2.26
CA GLY A 473 -21.73 -14.67 3.70
C GLY A 473 -22.93 -14.07 4.43
N ILE A 474 -22.92 -14.23 5.74
CA ILE A 474 -24.01 -13.85 6.63
C ILE A 474 -23.49 -12.99 7.79
N ALA A 475 -24.22 -11.95 8.12
CA ALA A 475 -23.97 -11.12 9.29
C ALA A 475 -25.13 -11.23 10.27
N TYR A 476 -24.80 -11.47 11.53
CA TYR A 476 -25.70 -11.36 12.67
C TYR A 476 -25.40 -10.07 13.44
N ASN A 477 -26.38 -9.17 13.50
CA ASN A 477 -26.34 -7.93 14.26
C ASN A 477 -27.22 -8.11 15.51
N GLY A 478 -26.62 -8.63 16.58
CA GLY A 478 -27.28 -8.92 17.83
C GLY A 478 -27.51 -7.70 18.70
N ASP A 479 -28.22 -7.92 19.80
CA ASP A 479 -28.47 -6.89 20.81
C ASP A 479 -27.17 -6.51 21.56
N LYS A 480 -27.18 -5.37 22.22
CA LYS A 480 -26.06 -4.87 23.03
C LYS A 480 -24.75 -4.72 22.25
N GLY A 481 -24.83 -4.43 20.95
CA GLY A 481 -23.70 -4.15 20.09
C GLY A 481 -22.85 -5.37 19.71
N ILE A 482 -23.37 -6.59 19.86
CA ILE A 482 -22.72 -7.81 19.39
C ILE A 482 -22.96 -7.95 17.89
N ARG A 483 -21.89 -8.23 17.16
CA ARG A 483 -21.95 -8.54 15.73
C ARG A 483 -21.07 -9.75 15.44
N SER A 484 -21.56 -10.66 14.60
CA SER A 484 -20.78 -11.80 14.11
C SER A 484 -21.01 -11.93 12.61
N THR A 485 -19.92 -12.16 11.85
CA THR A 485 -20.02 -12.40 10.39
C THR A 485 -19.25 -13.64 10.02
N PHE A 486 -19.80 -14.41 9.11
CA PHE A 486 -19.11 -15.50 8.46
C PHE A 486 -19.25 -15.36 6.95
N GLY A 487 -18.14 -15.49 6.22
CA GLY A 487 -18.17 -15.33 4.77
C GLY A 487 -17.11 -16.19 4.08
N ILE A 488 -17.42 -16.53 2.84
CA ILE A 488 -16.53 -17.19 1.90
C ILE A 488 -16.38 -16.26 0.69
N SER A 489 -15.16 -16.09 0.21
CA SER A 489 -14.86 -15.22 -0.93
C SER A 489 -13.76 -15.79 -1.79
N SER A 490 -13.77 -15.47 -3.08
CA SER A 490 -12.71 -15.82 -4.01
C SER A 490 -11.97 -14.58 -4.52
N GLY A 491 -10.68 -14.74 -4.73
CA GLY A 491 -9.79 -13.76 -5.33
C GLY A 491 -9.22 -14.27 -6.64
N PHE A 492 -8.87 -13.33 -7.51
CA PHE A 492 -8.33 -13.62 -8.83
C PHE A 492 -7.25 -12.59 -9.18
N ARG A 493 -6.18 -13.04 -9.85
CA ARG A 493 -5.19 -12.17 -10.46
C ARG A 493 -4.74 -12.76 -11.80
N ALA A 494 -4.91 -12.01 -12.87
CA ALA A 494 -4.35 -12.34 -14.16
C ALA A 494 -2.85 -11.99 -14.18
N PRO A 495 -1.98 -12.81 -14.81
CA PRO A 495 -0.61 -12.40 -15.10
C PRO A 495 -0.61 -11.11 -15.91
N ASN A 496 0.28 -10.18 -15.56
CA ASN A 496 0.39 -8.88 -16.22
C ASN A 496 1.67 -8.80 -17.08
N VAL A 497 1.98 -7.61 -17.59
CA VAL A 497 3.16 -7.37 -18.44
C VAL A 497 4.46 -7.66 -17.68
N ASP A 498 4.55 -7.31 -16.38
CA ASP A 498 5.74 -7.64 -15.57
C ASP A 498 5.94 -9.15 -15.39
N ASP A 499 4.86 -9.90 -15.23
CA ASP A 499 4.96 -11.37 -15.10
C ASP A 499 5.39 -12.05 -16.39
N LEU A 500 4.89 -11.59 -17.54
CA LEU A 500 5.00 -12.27 -18.83
C LEU A 500 6.17 -11.84 -19.67
N THR A 501 6.58 -10.57 -19.61
CA THR A 501 7.51 -10.02 -20.62
C THR A 501 8.85 -9.56 -20.05
N LYS A 502 9.03 -9.68 -18.74
CA LYS A 502 10.23 -9.22 -18.06
C LYS A 502 11.45 -10.10 -18.35
N VAL A 503 12.52 -9.47 -18.88
CA VAL A 503 13.85 -10.10 -18.99
C VAL A 503 14.86 -9.20 -18.28
N PHE A 504 15.50 -9.68 -17.24
CA PHE A 504 16.58 -8.94 -16.58
C PHE A 504 17.41 -9.83 -15.65
N ASP A 505 18.62 -9.36 -15.30
CA ASP A 505 19.44 -9.91 -14.25
C ASP A 505 19.04 -9.29 -12.88
N THR A 506 18.81 -10.13 -11.91
CA THR A 506 18.61 -9.68 -10.52
C THR A 506 19.92 -9.62 -9.76
N ARG A 507 20.86 -10.48 -10.11
CA ARG A 507 22.24 -10.58 -9.60
C ARG A 507 23.13 -11.23 -10.66
N THR A 508 24.43 -11.04 -10.54
CA THR A 508 25.40 -11.67 -11.43
C THR A 508 25.25 -13.20 -11.44
N GLY A 509 25.16 -13.80 -12.62
CA GLY A 509 24.98 -15.24 -12.77
C GLY A 509 23.52 -15.73 -12.64
N TYR A 510 22.55 -14.81 -12.66
CA TYR A 510 21.11 -15.10 -12.55
C TYR A 510 20.34 -14.31 -13.59
N VAL A 511 19.66 -14.97 -14.50
CA VAL A 511 18.81 -14.32 -15.49
C VAL A 511 17.36 -14.79 -15.39
N LEU A 512 16.44 -13.83 -15.28
CA LEU A 512 15.02 -14.08 -15.37
C LEU A 512 14.58 -13.98 -16.83
N VAL A 513 13.94 -15.02 -17.35
CA VAL A 513 13.42 -15.08 -18.71
C VAL A 513 11.90 -15.15 -18.75
N LEU A 514 11.34 -14.92 -19.93
CA LEU A 514 9.90 -14.93 -20.18
C LEU A 514 9.30 -16.33 -20.05
N ASN A 515 8.07 -16.39 -19.53
CA ASN A 515 7.23 -17.58 -19.57
C ASN A 515 5.82 -17.20 -20.05
N LYS A 516 5.49 -17.53 -21.29
CA LYS A 516 4.18 -17.23 -21.89
C LYS A 516 3.04 -18.14 -21.41
N ASN A 517 3.35 -19.23 -20.71
CA ASN A 517 2.39 -20.26 -20.31
C ASN A 517 1.83 -20.04 -18.88
N LEU A 518 1.88 -18.82 -18.39
CA LEU A 518 1.37 -18.49 -17.07
C LEU A 518 -0.17 -18.59 -17.02
N LYS A 519 -0.68 -19.10 -15.89
CA LYS A 519 -2.10 -19.17 -15.57
C LYS A 519 -2.45 -18.14 -14.49
N PRO A 520 -3.70 -17.69 -14.40
CA PRO A 520 -4.14 -16.84 -13.31
C PRO A 520 -3.97 -17.47 -11.94
N GLU A 521 -3.71 -16.59 -10.95
CA GLU A 521 -3.72 -16.94 -9.53
C GLU A 521 -5.14 -16.87 -8.99
N TYR A 522 -5.49 -17.78 -8.07
CA TYR A 522 -6.78 -17.81 -7.40
C TYR A 522 -6.62 -17.99 -5.89
N THR A 523 -7.44 -17.28 -5.11
CA THR A 523 -7.59 -17.50 -3.68
C THR A 523 -9.03 -17.84 -3.35
N TYR A 524 -9.22 -18.73 -2.34
CA TYR A 524 -10.50 -19.07 -1.73
C TYR A 524 -10.33 -18.87 -0.23
N ASN A 525 -11.10 -17.98 0.34
CA ASN A 525 -10.98 -17.57 1.74
C ASN A 525 -12.26 -17.84 2.49
N ALA A 526 -12.13 -18.41 3.69
CA ALA A 526 -13.17 -18.45 4.69
C ALA A 526 -12.77 -17.57 5.87
N GLU A 527 -13.69 -16.72 6.34
CA GLU A 527 -13.43 -15.78 7.42
C GLU A 527 -14.61 -15.73 8.39
N TRP A 528 -14.27 -15.73 9.66
CA TRP A 528 -15.21 -15.49 10.73
C TRP A 528 -14.75 -14.30 11.56
N THR A 529 -15.65 -13.34 11.79
CA THR A 529 -15.40 -12.14 12.59
C THR A 529 -16.44 -12.05 13.69
N ILE A 530 -16.01 -11.71 14.89
CA ILE A 530 -16.86 -11.36 16.00
C ILE A 530 -16.45 -10.00 16.56
N SER A 531 -17.43 -9.18 16.89
CA SER A 531 -17.17 -7.90 17.55
C SER A 531 -18.24 -7.56 18.56
N LYS A 532 -17.87 -6.77 19.54
CA LYS A 532 -18.78 -6.20 20.53
C LYS A 532 -18.42 -4.74 20.75
N SER A 533 -19.40 -3.86 20.60
CA SER A 533 -19.21 -2.43 20.72
C SER A 533 -20.22 -1.83 21.69
N SER A 534 -19.77 -0.88 22.50
CA SER A 534 -20.58 -0.07 23.39
C SER A 534 -20.03 1.36 23.41
N SER A 535 -20.63 2.25 24.18
CA SER A 535 -20.07 3.59 24.40
C SER A 535 -18.71 3.58 25.09
N LEU A 536 -18.42 2.55 25.91
CA LEU A 536 -17.18 2.43 26.69
C LEU A 536 -16.09 1.65 25.94
N TYR A 537 -16.45 0.65 25.16
CA TYR A 537 -15.46 -0.21 24.48
C TYR A 537 -15.93 -0.71 23.13
N SER A 538 -14.96 -1.02 22.29
CA SER A 538 -15.16 -1.77 21.05
C SER A 538 -14.05 -2.82 20.95
N LEU A 539 -14.44 -4.09 20.83
CA LEU A 539 -13.53 -5.23 20.68
C LEU A 539 -13.91 -5.98 19.43
N GLY A 540 -12.93 -6.36 18.61
CA GLY A 540 -13.13 -7.13 17.40
C GLY A 540 -12.03 -8.19 17.27
N ALA A 541 -12.42 -9.37 16.77
CA ALA A 541 -11.49 -10.43 16.39
C ALA A 541 -11.97 -11.06 15.09
N SER A 542 -11.04 -11.35 14.18
CA SER A 542 -11.30 -12.13 12.97
C SER A 542 -10.30 -13.25 12.85
N VAL A 543 -10.75 -14.39 12.37
CA VAL A 543 -9.91 -15.53 11.99
C VAL A 543 -10.17 -15.85 10.53
N PHE A 544 -9.13 -16.22 9.80
CA PHE A 544 -9.25 -16.51 8.38
C PHE A 544 -8.40 -17.72 7.98
N TYR A 545 -8.85 -18.38 6.92
CA TYR A 545 -8.12 -19.43 6.23
C TYR A 545 -8.25 -19.22 4.71
N THR A 546 -7.12 -19.14 4.02
CA THR A 546 -7.07 -18.90 2.57
C THR A 546 -6.31 -20.03 1.87
N LEU A 547 -6.94 -20.65 0.90
CA LEU A 547 -6.29 -21.51 -0.10
C LEU A 547 -5.83 -20.65 -1.26
N PHE A 548 -4.56 -20.80 -1.65
CA PHE A 548 -3.95 -20.06 -2.75
C PHE A 548 -3.48 -21.04 -3.83
N ASN A 549 -4.08 -20.97 -5.00
CA ASN A 549 -3.83 -21.87 -6.12
C ASN A 549 -3.10 -21.14 -7.24
N ASN A 550 -2.22 -21.85 -7.95
CA ASN A 550 -1.44 -21.35 -9.08
C ASN A 550 -0.56 -20.14 -8.74
N ALA A 551 -0.05 -20.07 -7.51
CA ALA A 551 0.81 -18.96 -7.08
C ALA A 551 1.97 -18.74 -8.07
N LEU A 552 2.13 -17.52 -8.54
CA LEU A 552 3.25 -17.12 -9.38
C LEU A 552 4.50 -16.93 -8.53
N VAL A 553 5.50 -17.73 -8.75
CA VAL A 553 6.80 -17.67 -8.08
C VAL A 553 7.93 -17.76 -9.10
N VAL A 554 9.06 -17.15 -8.81
CA VAL A 554 10.27 -17.26 -9.61
C VAL A 554 11.00 -18.53 -9.21
N ASP A 555 11.30 -19.39 -10.18
CA ASP A 555 12.02 -20.63 -9.94
C ASP A 555 12.88 -21.02 -11.14
N LYS A 556 13.78 -22.03 -10.95
CA LYS A 556 14.63 -22.57 -12.03
C LYS A 556 13.81 -22.95 -13.24
N PHE A 557 14.31 -22.59 -14.40
CA PHE A 557 13.64 -22.79 -15.66
C PHE A 557 14.66 -23.23 -16.74
N THR A 558 14.18 -23.67 -17.89
CA THR A 558 15.03 -23.95 -19.03
C THR A 558 14.63 -23.04 -20.19
N TRP A 559 15.61 -22.40 -20.81
CA TRP A 559 15.44 -21.56 -21.97
C TRP A 559 15.99 -22.29 -23.20
N ASN A 560 15.13 -22.63 -24.17
CA ASN A 560 15.51 -23.45 -25.31
C ASN A 560 16.27 -24.75 -24.93
N GLY A 561 15.81 -25.41 -23.85
CA GLY A 561 16.41 -26.64 -23.32
C GLY A 561 17.67 -26.42 -22.46
N LYS A 562 18.14 -25.18 -22.27
CA LYS A 562 19.34 -24.88 -21.47
C LYS A 562 18.97 -24.34 -20.11
N SER A 563 19.58 -24.84 -19.03
CA SER A 563 19.42 -24.37 -17.65
C SER A 563 20.31 -23.15 -17.34
N ALA A 564 21.29 -22.84 -18.21
CA ALA A 564 22.13 -21.65 -18.11
C ALA A 564 22.37 -21.07 -19.52
N ILE A 565 22.42 -19.74 -19.60
CA ILE A 565 22.68 -19.01 -20.87
C ILE A 565 23.69 -17.89 -20.65
N LEU A 566 24.39 -17.52 -21.73
CA LEU A 566 25.25 -16.34 -21.70
C LEU A 566 24.39 -15.08 -21.80
N TYR A 567 24.28 -14.32 -20.71
CA TYR A 567 23.53 -13.06 -20.66
C TYR A 567 24.47 -11.91 -20.31
N GLN A 568 24.53 -10.91 -21.18
CA GLN A 568 25.45 -9.76 -21.05
C GLN A 568 26.91 -10.15 -20.76
N GLY A 569 27.41 -11.22 -21.40
CA GLY A 569 28.79 -11.71 -21.23
C GLY A 569 29.02 -12.56 -19.96
N VAL A 570 28.00 -12.85 -19.17
CA VAL A 570 28.07 -13.68 -17.97
C VAL A 570 27.25 -14.96 -18.17
N LEU A 571 27.82 -16.12 -17.92
CA LEU A 571 27.06 -17.37 -17.87
C LEU A 571 26.11 -17.30 -16.65
N SER A 572 24.81 -17.35 -16.92
CA SER A 572 23.78 -17.10 -15.92
C SER A 572 22.78 -18.24 -15.87
N ASP A 573 22.45 -18.70 -14.67
CA ASP A 573 21.39 -19.67 -14.45
C ASP A 573 20.05 -19.09 -14.84
N VAL A 574 19.22 -19.90 -15.49
CA VAL A 574 17.92 -19.47 -16.04
C VAL A 574 16.82 -19.69 -15.01
N TYR A 575 16.09 -18.62 -14.77
CA TYR A 575 14.88 -18.61 -13.96
C TYR A 575 13.71 -18.03 -14.75
N ALA A 576 12.49 -18.36 -14.37
CA ALA A 576 11.27 -17.75 -14.89
C ALA A 576 10.18 -17.69 -13.83
N THR A 577 9.25 -16.77 -13.99
CA THR A 577 7.99 -16.81 -13.27
C THR A 577 7.21 -18.06 -13.68
N GLN A 578 6.72 -18.84 -12.73
CA GLN A 578 6.00 -20.10 -12.96
C GLN A 578 4.82 -20.21 -12.00
N ASN A 579 3.75 -20.88 -12.44
CA ASN A 579 2.69 -21.26 -11.51
C ASN A 579 3.17 -22.45 -10.68
N LYS A 580 3.39 -22.22 -9.44
CA LYS A 580 3.67 -23.28 -8.48
C LYS A 580 2.39 -23.79 -7.84
N ALA A 581 2.55 -24.84 -7.09
CA ALA A 581 1.49 -25.60 -6.45
C ALA A 581 0.55 -24.77 -5.55
N LYS A 582 -0.11 -25.43 -4.64
CA LYS A 582 -1.06 -24.86 -3.68
C LYS A 582 -0.31 -24.28 -2.49
N ALA A 583 -0.72 -23.11 -2.05
CA ALA A 583 -0.31 -22.56 -0.76
C ALA A 583 -1.53 -22.41 0.16
N ASN A 584 -1.30 -22.40 1.46
CA ASN A 584 -2.31 -22.08 2.46
C ASN A 584 -1.80 -20.99 3.38
N LEU A 585 -2.71 -20.05 3.71
CA LEU A 585 -2.48 -18.97 4.64
C LEU A 585 -3.58 -18.99 5.70
N TYR A 586 -3.21 -18.75 6.94
CA TYR A 586 -4.17 -18.61 8.03
C TYR A 586 -3.64 -17.64 9.07
N GLY A 587 -4.54 -17.08 9.81
CA GLY A 587 -4.17 -16.10 10.82
C GLY A 587 -5.37 -15.51 11.53
N PHE A 588 -5.07 -14.50 12.33
CA PHE A 588 -6.09 -13.76 13.04
C PHE A 588 -5.68 -12.31 13.26
N ASN A 589 -6.69 -11.44 13.39
CA ASN A 589 -6.54 -10.05 13.75
C ASN A 589 -7.37 -9.79 15.00
N VAL A 590 -6.84 -9.02 15.93
CA VAL A 590 -7.57 -8.53 17.09
C VAL A 590 -7.41 -7.03 17.16
N ASN A 591 -8.49 -6.32 17.42
CA ASN A 591 -8.48 -4.89 17.67
C ASN A 591 -9.34 -4.55 18.88
N GLY A 592 -8.95 -3.51 19.59
CA GLY A 592 -9.66 -3.09 20.79
C GLY A 592 -9.54 -1.59 21.00
N ARG A 593 -10.63 -1.00 21.47
CA ARG A 593 -10.69 0.36 22.00
C ARG A 593 -11.43 0.34 23.32
N LEU A 594 -10.87 1.00 24.32
CA LEU A 594 -11.47 1.16 25.63
C LEU A 594 -11.44 2.63 26.01
N ARG A 595 -12.59 3.23 26.25
CA ARG A 595 -12.71 4.59 26.81
C ARG A 595 -12.55 4.49 28.31
N ILE A 596 -11.47 5.08 28.84
CA ILE A 596 -11.16 5.09 30.28
C ILE A 596 -11.93 6.22 30.96
N MET A 597 -11.96 7.39 30.35
CA MET A 597 -12.71 8.56 30.79
C MET A 597 -13.03 9.43 29.57
N GLN A 598 -13.78 10.50 29.78
CA GLN A 598 -14.11 11.44 28.70
C GLN A 598 -12.82 11.97 28.03
N GLY A 599 -12.74 11.82 26.71
CA GLY A 599 -11.57 12.23 25.93
C GLY A 599 -10.38 11.28 26.01
N THR A 600 -10.36 10.26 26.88
CA THR A 600 -9.21 9.33 27.03
C THR A 600 -9.59 7.93 26.61
N GLU A 601 -8.83 7.36 25.69
CA GLU A 601 -9.05 6.01 25.19
C GLU A 601 -7.75 5.22 25.03
N LEU A 602 -7.83 3.93 25.30
CA LEU A 602 -6.79 2.94 25.01
C LEU A 602 -7.15 2.24 23.70
N ASN A 603 -6.18 2.13 22.78
CA ASN A 603 -6.33 1.43 21.51
C ASN A 603 -5.26 0.34 21.39
N ALA A 604 -5.64 -0.81 20.85
CA ALA A 604 -4.71 -1.90 20.59
C ALA A 604 -5.07 -2.64 19.30
N THR A 605 -4.05 -3.06 18.56
CA THR A 605 -4.17 -3.96 17.40
C THR A 605 -3.11 -5.05 17.49
N TYR A 606 -3.45 -6.24 17.03
CA TYR A 606 -2.53 -7.36 16.90
C TYR A 606 -2.89 -8.19 15.68
N THR A 607 -1.90 -8.48 14.85
CA THR A 607 -2.06 -9.27 13.63
C THR A 607 -1.03 -10.41 13.60
N TYR A 608 -1.50 -11.61 13.31
CA TYR A 608 -0.69 -12.79 13.07
C TYR A 608 -1.12 -13.49 11.79
N THR A 609 -0.14 -13.84 10.96
CA THR A 609 -0.35 -14.60 9.73
C THR A 609 0.72 -15.68 9.60
N LYS A 610 0.34 -16.85 9.15
CA LYS A 610 1.26 -17.92 8.73
C LYS A 610 0.86 -18.41 7.36
N GLY A 611 1.84 -18.67 6.50
CA GLY A 611 1.64 -19.15 5.14
C GLY A 611 2.69 -20.19 4.76
N ASN A 612 2.26 -21.25 4.09
CA ASN A 612 3.15 -22.29 3.56
C ASN A 612 2.66 -22.71 2.18
N TYR A 613 3.57 -23.07 1.30
CA TYR A 613 3.26 -23.81 0.11
C TYR A 613 3.80 -25.25 0.20
N ILE A 614 3.17 -26.13 -0.58
CA ILE A 614 3.52 -27.55 -0.64
C ILE A 614 4.16 -27.77 -2.00
N ASP A 615 5.44 -28.07 -2.01
CA ASP A 615 6.17 -28.50 -3.19
C ASP A 615 6.65 -29.95 -2.98
N GLN A 616 6.20 -30.86 -3.87
CA GLN A 616 6.56 -32.28 -3.82
C GLN A 616 6.56 -32.90 -2.42
N SER A 617 5.49 -32.65 -1.64
CA SER A 617 5.29 -33.11 -0.26
C SER A 617 6.14 -32.40 0.82
N LYS A 618 6.98 -31.43 0.47
CA LYS A 618 7.69 -30.58 1.43
C LYS A 618 6.91 -29.32 1.70
N ARG A 619 6.70 -28.99 2.98
CA ARG A 619 6.17 -27.68 3.38
C ARG A 619 7.30 -26.67 3.40
N MET A 620 7.17 -25.58 2.65
CA MET A 620 8.11 -24.49 2.65
C MET A 620 7.38 -23.18 3.04
N PRO A 621 8.04 -22.26 3.75
CA PRO A 621 7.45 -20.96 4.05
C PRO A 621 7.05 -20.22 2.76
N LEU A 622 5.88 -19.58 2.78
CA LEU A 622 5.49 -18.66 1.72
C LEU A 622 6.21 -17.33 1.95
N ASP A 623 6.63 -16.69 0.84
CA ASP A 623 7.28 -15.38 0.87
C ASP A 623 6.34 -14.30 1.44
N HIS A 624 6.93 -13.20 1.90
CA HIS A 624 6.23 -11.99 2.34
C HIS A 624 5.28 -12.18 3.53
N ILE A 625 5.38 -13.30 4.24
CA ILE A 625 4.63 -13.50 5.49
C ILE A 625 5.31 -12.71 6.61
N PRO A 626 4.75 -11.57 7.05
CA PRO A 626 5.38 -10.77 8.09
C PRO A 626 5.35 -11.50 9.44
N PRO A 627 6.28 -11.21 10.36
CA PRO A 627 6.14 -11.62 11.74
C PRO A 627 4.90 -10.98 12.36
N ALA A 628 4.43 -11.48 13.49
CA ALA A 628 3.33 -10.85 14.19
C ALA A 628 3.66 -9.37 14.50
N TYR A 629 2.68 -8.49 14.30
CA TYR A 629 2.85 -7.06 14.48
C TYR A 629 1.59 -6.42 15.07
N GLY A 630 1.76 -5.21 15.55
CA GLY A 630 0.64 -4.47 16.11
C GLY A 630 1.04 -3.14 16.72
N ARG A 631 0.05 -2.53 17.35
CA ARG A 631 0.15 -1.24 18.00
C ARG A 631 -0.68 -1.25 19.28
N PHE A 632 -0.23 -0.51 20.29
CA PHE A 632 -1.06 -0.13 21.42
C PHE A 632 -0.75 1.30 21.81
N GLY A 633 -1.77 2.04 22.25
CA GLY A 633 -1.61 3.45 22.57
C GLY A 633 -2.69 3.96 23.52
N LEU A 634 -2.31 4.96 24.30
CA LEU A 634 -3.18 5.74 25.16
C LEU A 634 -3.29 7.14 24.55
N LYS A 635 -4.52 7.53 24.18
CA LYS A 635 -4.83 8.80 23.54
C LYS A 635 -5.73 9.63 24.44
N HIS A 636 -5.41 10.91 24.59
CA HIS A 636 -6.24 11.89 25.26
C HIS A 636 -6.55 13.06 24.33
N ASN A 637 -7.83 13.39 24.18
CA ASN A 637 -8.30 14.50 23.36
C ASN A 637 -9.21 15.42 24.18
N ASN A 638 -8.91 16.70 24.17
CA ASN A 638 -9.81 17.73 24.67
C ASN A 638 -9.80 18.93 23.70
N LYS A 639 -10.43 20.04 24.08
CA LYS A 639 -10.54 21.22 23.21
C LYS A 639 -9.19 21.92 22.96
N VAL A 640 -8.23 21.78 23.88
CA VAL A 640 -6.95 22.52 23.86
C VAL A 640 -5.78 21.60 23.55
N TRP A 641 -5.87 20.30 23.94
CA TRP A 641 -4.80 19.34 23.77
C TRP A 641 -5.29 18.02 23.16
N ASN A 642 -4.57 17.53 22.20
CA ASN A 642 -4.63 16.14 21.77
C ASN A 642 -3.25 15.54 22.01
N ALA A 643 -3.17 14.45 22.76
CA ALA A 643 -1.90 13.79 23.04
C ALA A 643 -2.06 12.27 22.95
N GLU A 644 -1.01 11.60 22.49
CA GLU A 644 -0.97 10.16 22.42
C GLU A 644 0.42 9.63 22.74
N ILE A 645 0.48 8.65 23.64
CA ILE A 645 1.65 7.81 23.85
C ILE A 645 1.34 6.42 23.28
N PHE A 646 2.21 5.90 22.43
CA PHE A 646 1.95 4.63 21.76
C PHE A 646 3.20 3.86 21.46
N SER A 647 3.04 2.56 21.28
CA SER A 647 4.08 1.64 20.82
C SER A 647 3.64 0.94 19.55
N VAL A 648 4.57 0.76 18.63
CA VAL A 648 4.46 -0.10 17.46
C VAL A 648 5.49 -1.21 17.62
N PHE A 649 5.13 -2.44 17.29
CA PHE A 649 6.01 -3.58 17.50
C PHE A 649 5.91 -4.63 16.39
N ASN A 650 7.01 -5.36 16.19
CA ASN A 650 7.06 -6.60 15.41
C ASN A 650 7.73 -7.70 16.23
N SER A 651 7.23 -8.92 16.08
CA SER A 651 7.88 -10.12 16.59
C SER A 651 9.14 -10.46 15.78
N TRP A 652 9.93 -11.41 16.27
CA TRP A 652 11.08 -11.95 15.54
C TRP A 652 10.63 -12.78 14.34
N LYS A 653 11.16 -12.50 13.14
CA LYS A 653 11.06 -13.41 11.98
C LYS A 653 12.32 -14.27 11.95
N ARG A 654 12.24 -15.51 12.34
CA ARG A 654 13.39 -16.43 12.37
C ARG A 654 13.79 -16.86 10.96
N ILE A 655 15.09 -17.16 10.77
CA ILE A 655 15.60 -17.57 9.45
C ILE A 655 14.91 -18.85 8.94
N ALA A 656 14.50 -19.74 9.82
CA ALA A 656 13.75 -20.96 9.49
C ALA A 656 12.34 -20.69 8.91
N ASP A 657 11.80 -19.49 9.10
CA ASP A 657 10.51 -19.06 8.57
C ASP A 657 10.66 -18.25 7.26
N TYR A 658 11.88 -18.09 6.71
CA TYR A 658 12.15 -17.42 5.44
C TYR A 658 11.97 -18.37 4.26
N ASN A 659 11.44 -17.86 3.17
CA ASN A 659 11.61 -18.47 1.87
C ASN A 659 12.93 -18.00 1.26
N LEU A 660 13.97 -18.83 1.36
CA LEU A 660 15.33 -18.51 0.88
C LEU A 660 15.42 -18.44 -0.66
N ASN A 661 14.44 -18.95 -1.38
CA ASN A 661 14.35 -18.88 -2.85
C ASN A 661 13.46 -17.71 -3.32
N GLY A 662 12.77 -17.04 -2.40
CA GLY A 662 11.84 -15.96 -2.66
C GLY A 662 12.43 -14.56 -2.43
N GLU A 663 11.53 -13.60 -2.16
CA GLU A 663 11.87 -12.18 -1.97
C GLU A 663 11.89 -11.76 -0.49
N ASP A 664 12.08 -12.70 0.46
CA ASP A 664 12.17 -12.41 1.90
C ASP A 664 13.46 -11.66 2.29
N ASN A 665 14.41 -11.53 1.35
CA ASN A 665 15.61 -10.70 1.49
C ASN A 665 16.45 -11.03 2.75
N GLU A 666 16.79 -12.29 2.96
CA GLU A 666 17.59 -12.77 4.08
C GLU A 666 18.95 -12.08 4.18
N ILE A 667 19.50 -11.61 3.05
CA ILE A 667 20.77 -10.89 2.99
C ILE A 667 20.77 -9.56 3.77
N TYR A 668 19.59 -8.98 4.00
CA TYR A 668 19.42 -7.75 4.79
C TYR A 668 19.06 -8.02 6.25
N ALA A 669 18.91 -9.28 6.65
CA ALA A 669 18.64 -9.72 8.03
C ALA A 669 19.93 -10.03 8.78
N THR A 670 19.81 -10.41 10.05
CA THR A 670 20.88 -11.04 10.78
C THR A 670 20.95 -12.53 10.43
N LYS A 671 22.02 -13.22 10.84
CA LYS A 671 22.16 -14.69 10.66
C LYS A 671 20.99 -15.49 11.25
N ASP A 672 20.27 -14.94 12.24
CA ASP A 672 19.15 -15.59 12.92
C ASP A 672 17.79 -15.07 12.43
N GLY A 673 17.79 -14.26 11.35
CA GLY A 673 16.61 -13.63 10.76
C GLY A 673 16.44 -12.17 11.19
N MET A 674 15.24 -11.60 10.99
CA MET A 674 14.94 -10.21 11.35
C MET A 674 14.55 -10.11 12.83
N PRO A 675 15.31 -9.35 13.63
CA PRO A 675 15.06 -9.22 15.06
C PRO A 675 13.71 -8.58 15.39
N SER A 676 13.11 -8.98 16.50
CA SER A 676 11.95 -8.29 17.06
C SER A 676 12.31 -6.88 17.54
N TRP A 677 11.35 -5.99 17.45
CA TRP A 677 11.51 -4.61 17.91
C TRP A 677 10.19 -4.04 18.44
N MET A 678 10.32 -3.04 19.30
CA MET A 678 9.21 -2.24 19.80
C MET A 678 9.70 -0.80 20.01
N THR A 679 9.02 0.14 19.40
CA THR A 679 9.27 1.58 19.58
C THR A 679 8.28 2.16 20.57
N LEU A 680 8.72 3.16 21.35
CA LEU A 680 7.87 4.00 22.16
C LEU A 680 7.83 5.39 21.52
N ASN A 681 6.62 5.95 21.36
CA ASN A 681 6.39 7.18 20.62
C ASN A 681 5.44 8.07 21.43
N PHE A 682 5.60 9.37 21.24
CA PHE A 682 4.71 10.38 21.83
C PHE A 682 4.42 11.48 20.80
N ASN A 683 3.15 11.81 20.62
CA ASN A 683 2.69 12.91 19.79
C ASN A 683 1.70 13.77 20.58
N ALA A 684 1.78 15.08 20.40
CA ALA A 684 0.83 16.02 21.02
C ALA A 684 0.55 17.21 20.08
N GLN A 685 -0.65 17.76 20.22
CA GLN A 685 -1.09 18.98 19.55
C GLN A 685 -1.65 19.93 20.61
N PHE A 686 -1.19 21.16 20.55
CA PHE A 686 -1.71 22.30 21.32
C PHE A 686 -2.57 23.15 20.39
N ILE A 687 -3.80 23.45 20.80
CA ILE A 687 -4.81 24.18 20.03
C ILE A 687 -5.16 25.45 20.81
N PRO A 688 -4.31 26.50 20.74
CA PRO A 688 -4.53 27.73 21.49
C PRO A 688 -5.76 28.51 21.02
N THR A 689 -6.07 28.41 19.72
CA THR A 689 -7.25 29.02 19.09
C THR A 689 -7.89 28.05 18.11
N GLN A 690 -9.08 28.34 17.62
CA GLN A 690 -9.72 27.51 16.58
C GLN A 690 -8.93 27.48 15.26
N ASP A 691 -8.12 28.50 15.02
CA ASP A 691 -7.40 28.69 13.77
C ASP A 691 -5.94 28.21 13.83
N LEU A 692 -5.37 27.99 15.03
CA LEU A 692 -3.98 27.60 15.20
C LEU A 692 -3.84 26.26 15.92
N THR A 693 -3.06 25.36 15.32
CA THR A 693 -2.64 24.11 15.96
C THR A 693 -1.12 23.97 15.87
N ILE A 694 -0.47 23.76 16.99
CA ILE A 694 0.96 23.50 17.09
C ILE A 694 1.13 22.03 17.49
N GLY A 695 1.81 21.26 16.65
CA GLY A 695 2.08 19.86 16.89
C GLY A 695 3.54 19.62 17.23
N PHE A 696 3.81 18.73 18.17
CA PHE A 696 5.13 18.22 18.45
C PHE A 696 5.08 16.73 18.74
N GLY A 697 6.18 16.05 18.48
CA GLY A 697 6.25 14.61 18.72
C GLY A 697 7.68 14.13 18.86
N VAL A 698 7.81 12.95 19.48
CA VAL A 698 9.06 12.19 19.53
C VAL A 698 8.73 10.74 19.20
N GLU A 699 9.19 10.30 18.03
CA GLU A 699 9.06 8.90 17.63
C GLU A 699 10.33 8.14 17.99
N ASN A 700 10.21 6.84 18.23
CA ASN A 700 11.30 5.97 18.67
C ASN A 700 12.14 6.59 19.79
N ILE A 701 11.50 6.96 20.89
CA ILE A 701 12.11 7.65 22.07
C ILE A 701 13.36 6.92 22.55
N THR A 702 13.36 5.59 22.46
CA THR A 702 14.48 4.75 22.91
C THR A 702 15.65 4.74 21.95
N ASP A 703 15.53 5.35 20.75
CA ASP A 703 16.55 5.40 19.70
C ASP A 703 17.02 4.00 19.24
N LEU A 704 16.06 3.07 19.14
CA LEU A 704 16.32 1.69 18.73
C LEU A 704 16.66 1.64 17.23
N ASN A 705 17.72 0.94 16.86
CA ASN A 705 17.96 0.55 15.48
C ASN A 705 17.11 -0.69 15.15
N TYR A 706 16.24 -0.54 14.20
CA TYR A 706 15.36 -1.62 13.77
C TYR A 706 15.10 -1.58 12.26
N ARG A 707 14.64 -2.70 11.75
CA ARG A 707 14.28 -2.84 10.35
C ARG A 707 13.01 -3.68 10.24
N HIS A 708 12.10 -3.28 9.35
CA HIS A 708 10.95 -4.11 9.01
C HIS A 708 11.41 -5.36 8.27
N PHE A 709 10.70 -6.48 8.46
CA PHE A 709 10.98 -7.71 7.75
C PHE A 709 11.02 -7.48 6.24
N ALA A 710 11.92 -8.15 5.54
CA ALA A 710 12.19 -8.06 4.09
C ALA A 710 12.65 -6.67 3.59
N SER A 711 12.85 -5.69 4.46
CA SER A 711 13.29 -4.34 4.08
C SER A 711 14.80 -4.25 3.95
N GLY A 712 15.27 -3.52 2.93
CA GLY A 712 16.69 -3.25 2.71
C GLY A 712 17.22 -1.97 3.38
N ILE A 713 16.34 -1.19 4.01
CA ILE A 713 16.66 0.07 4.70
C ILE A 713 16.23 -0.02 6.16
N SER A 714 17.05 0.50 7.08
CA SER A 714 16.66 0.61 8.49
C SER A 714 15.66 1.75 8.68
N ALA A 715 14.75 1.58 9.63
CA ALA A 715 13.77 2.59 9.97
C ALA A 715 14.41 3.79 10.69
N VAL A 716 13.66 4.87 10.78
CA VAL A 716 14.08 6.11 11.44
C VAL A 716 14.40 5.85 12.92
N GLY A 717 15.52 6.38 13.39
CA GLY A 717 15.90 6.42 14.81
C GLY A 717 15.02 7.36 15.61
N ARG A 718 15.54 7.94 16.69
CA ARG A 718 14.79 8.97 17.42
C ARG A 718 14.51 10.15 16.50
N ASN A 719 13.24 10.50 16.38
CA ASN A 719 12.72 11.49 15.44
C ASN A 719 11.92 12.56 16.19
N TYR A 720 12.37 13.80 16.15
CA TYR A 720 11.65 14.94 16.70
C TYR A 720 10.79 15.57 15.62
N LEU A 721 9.50 15.72 15.90
CA LEU A 721 8.50 16.27 15.01
C LEU A 721 8.04 17.63 15.50
N LEU A 722 7.93 18.57 14.58
CA LEU A 722 7.31 19.87 14.82
C LEU A 722 6.36 20.19 13.66
N SER A 723 5.17 20.67 13.98
CA SER A 723 4.23 21.13 12.96
C SER A 723 3.47 22.37 13.42
N CYS A 724 3.11 23.21 12.47
CA CYS A 724 2.25 24.36 12.66
C CYS A 724 1.14 24.29 11.59
N LYS A 725 -0.10 24.32 12.04
CA LYS A 725 -1.28 24.37 11.17
C LYS A 725 -2.06 25.62 11.46
N VAL A 726 -2.37 26.39 10.41
CA VAL A 726 -3.24 27.58 10.45
C VAL A 726 -4.47 27.30 9.59
N ASN A 727 -5.65 27.44 10.17
CA ASN A 727 -6.94 27.41 9.45
C ASN A 727 -7.37 28.84 9.11
N PHE A 728 -8.07 29.02 7.97
CA PHE A 728 -8.61 30.30 7.52
C PHE A 728 -9.93 30.15 6.76
#